data_8741e4a2958416c773903ca646d8e5ce
#
_entry.id   8741e4a2958416c773903ca646d8e5ce
#
_cell.length_a   1.000
_cell.length_b   1.000
_cell.length_c   1.000
_cell.angle_alpha   90.00
_cell.angle_beta   90.00
_cell.angle_gamma   90.00
#
_symmetry.space_group_name_H-M   'P 1'
#
loop_
_entity.id
_entity.type
_entity.pdbx_description
1 polymer ?
#
loop_
_entity_poly.entity_id
_entity_poly.type
_entity_poly.pdbx_seq_one_letter_code
_entity_poly.pdbx_strand_id
1 'polypeptide(L)'
;MTSESQTTEAAGTFQGQTVFHLTGSRSGDELEPIEEGTFRPALLAGYRDLSRLRYDFPVVLVEGAADGGVVRSLSSVVDDVLQEVAPRGIEGERLRRQVLRLEHELRSLVHGGAGGMLSDLWEQAAAGLATDGDESVEQVLSHTGAQLKHDGEVVDCDHEVAARLVAHAWRTTQQQKARRFHEEVNRLVQALSDILRAAFVHSESGRRPESLRAAVGNVHQDQFDFDAMSRLLGKSAPKDELPAGRRERIEWALDVLRRQRFFEPPAGAGLVQAAEPPYEYRFSSCAETVKAFGERLPEVVEFVRAMSIAELEADGRYVEPRHDPFFDGFSEDALTPDDLALFPDYLVCIDAGHTDATESVVLIEVLSSDLPVKVLVQTEDVLEESSLGAGHFGFGMRSVRLASTAMGLHDVFILQTTSSNLYQLRGRLLDGLGYAGPALFSVFSGSAAPAGDLPPYLTSAAAMESRAFVAFTYDPTAGPDWASRFSLEDNPQPELDWPIEELEYADEALQRVREQVAFTIVDFIVCDRRYARHFARIPRSRWNGNTIPVDEWLALDPKDLGERIPHVNVVDEHDVLHRLIVDAKLMQAARRCRELWHGLQELGGIHNSHAERLLARERVAWDEQRQRELDRVRAEAATPVEAPDEALDEAPEEVAEAVPSAPEELAEERSSDEPWIETTRCSTCNECTAINDRMFVYDENKQAHIKDPDAGTFRELVEAAEACQVAIIHPGKPRNPDEAGLEELLERASAFQ
;
A
#
# COMPACT_ATOMS: atom_id res chain seq x y z
N MET A 1 -39.80 52.53 -10.84
CA MET A 1 -40.50 51.21 -10.77
C MET A 1 -39.67 50.02 -11.18
N THR A 2 -38.37 50.15 -11.48
CA THR A 2 -37.48 49.07 -11.89
C THR A 2 -36.56 48.53 -10.76
N SER A 3 -36.43 49.26 -9.66
CA SER A 3 -35.54 48.82 -8.52
C SER A 3 -36.27 47.98 -7.48
N GLU A 4 -37.57 48.19 -7.27
CA GLU A 4 -38.36 47.41 -6.29
C GLU A 4 -38.78 46.01 -6.81
N SER A 5 -38.95 45.83 -8.14
CA SER A 5 -39.26 44.51 -8.70
C SER A 5 -38.04 43.60 -8.72
N GLN A 6 -36.81 44.10 -8.93
CA GLN A 6 -35.60 43.31 -8.88
C GLN A 6 -35.26 42.83 -7.46
N THR A 7 -35.51 43.65 -6.44
CA THR A 7 -35.30 43.28 -5.03
C THR A 7 -36.32 42.26 -4.55
N THR A 8 -37.56 42.32 -5.04
CA THR A 8 -38.62 41.35 -4.65
C THR A 8 -38.44 40.00 -5.36
N GLU A 9 -37.98 39.97 -6.61
CA GLU A 9 -37.62 38.75 -7.33
C GLU A 9 -36.39 38.06 -6.71
N ALA A 10 -35.35 38.81 -6.36
CA ALA A 10 -34.16 38.27 -5.71
C ALA A 10 -34.47 37.68 -4.32
N ALA A 11 -35.35 38.34 -3.55
CA ALA A 11 -35.78 37.81 -2.25
C ALA A 11 -36.62 36.52 -2.35
N GLY A 12 -37.49 36.41 -3.39
CA GLY A 12 -38.28 35.21 -3.65
C GLY A 12 -37.43 34.02 -4.06
N THR A 13 -36.44 34.24 -4.90
CA THR A 13 -35.49 33.21 -5.39
C THR A 13 -34.66 32.63 -4.26
N PHE A 14 -34.17 33.45 -3.37
CA PHE A 14 -33.39 33.04 -2.21
C PHE A 14 -34.24 32.18 -1.24
N GLN A 15 -35.50 32.51 -1.08
CA GLN A 15 -36.41 31.75 -0.23
C GLN A 15 -36.65 30.34 -0.77
N GLY A 16 -36.77 30.15 -2.09
CA GLY A 16 -36.90 28.85 -2.74
C GLY A 16 -35.69 27.94 -2.53
N GLN A 17 -34.47 28.47 -2.70
CA GLN A 17 -33.21 27.77 -2.49
C GLN A 17 -33.05 27.35 -1.03
N THR A 18 -33.34 28.22 -0.07
CA THR A 18 -33.27 27.95 1.36
C THR A 18 -34.27 26.85 1.78
N VAL A 19 -35.52 26.93 1.26
CA VAL A 19 -36.55 25.90 1.54
C VAL A 19 -36.08 24.52 1.02
N PHE A 20 -35.54 24.47 -0.19
CA PHE A 20 -35.00 23.20 -0.71
C PHE A 20 -33.88 22.68 0.17
N HIS A 21 -32.89 23.50 0.50
CA HIS A 21 -31.77 23.07 1.35
C HIS A 21 -32.26 22.51 2.67
N LEU A 22 -33.18 23.16 3.35
CA LEU A 22 -33.67 22.75 4.66
C LEU A 22 -34.61 21.53 4.63
N THR A 23 -35.42 21.37 3.58
CA THR A 23 -36.51 20.39 3.54
C THR A 23 -36.37 19.31 2.47
N GLY A 24 -35.51 19.52 1.47
CA GLY A 24 -35.44 18.71 0.26
C GLY A 24 -36.64 18.89 -0.69
N SER A 25 -37.58 19.83 -0.36
CA SER A 25 -38.78 20.08 -1.14
C SER A 25 -38.60 21.22 -2.09
N ARG A 26 -38.84 21.01 -3.38
CA ARG A 26 -38.83 22.05 -4.40
C ARG A 26 -40.15 22.83 -4.34
N SER A 27 -40.07 24.14 -4.15
CA SER A 27 -41.23 25.01 -4.11
C SER A 27 -41.14 25.99 -5.28
N GLY A 28 -42.12 25.93 -6.22
CA GLY A 28 -42.21 26.81 -7.39
C GLY A 28 -41.33 26.38 -8.59
N ASP A 29 -41.42 27.16 -9.69
CA ASP A 29 -40.69 26.93 -10.95
C ASP A 29 -39.21 27.44 -10.88
N GLU A 30 -38.70 27.70 -9.70
CA GLU A 30 -37.40 28.35 -9.51
C GLU A 30 -36.22 27.41 -9.51
N LEU A 31 -36.44 26.16 -9.18
CA LEU A 31 -35.43 25.10 -9.11
C LEU A 31 -35.82 23.94 -10.03
N GLU A 32 -34.89 23.55 -10.89
CA GLU A 32 -35.14 22.49 -11.83
C GLU A 32 -34.77 21.14 -11.20
N PRO A 33 -35.60 20.10 -11.41
CA PRO A 33 -35.24 18.74 -11.02
C PRO A 33 -34.02 18.28 -11.82
N ILE A 34 -33.22 17.41 -11.22
CA ILE A 34 -32.21 16.70 -11.95
C ILE A 34 -32.88 15.51 -12.64
N GLU A 35 -32.72 15.42 -13.97
CA GLU A 35 -33.06 14.20 -14.69
C GLU A 35 -32.05 13.11 -14.34
N GLU A 36 -32.54 11.89 -14.13
CA GLU A 36 -31.71 10.78 -13.69
C GLU A 36 -30.58 10.50 -14.69
N GLY A 37 -29.32 10.61 -14.26
CA GLY A 37 -28.14 10.20 -15.02
C GLY A 37 -27.54 11.19 -15.99
N THR A 38 -27.96 12.46 -15.98
CA THR A 38 -27.47 13.47 -16.94
C THR A 38 -26.25 14.26 -16.45
N PHE A 39 -25.89 14.19 -15.18
CA PHE A 39 -24.82 14.99 -14.61
C PHE A 39 -23.68 14.14 -14.04
N ARG A 40 -22.46 14.67 -14.20
CA ARG A 40 -21.25 14.16 -13.54
C ARG A 40 -20.48 15.31 -12.90
N PRO A 41 -19.65 15.06 -11.85
CA PRO A 41 -18.79 16.08 -11.27
C PRO A 41 -17.95 16.79 -12.33
N ALA A 42 -17.81 18.10 -12.21
CA ALA A 42 -17.08 18.89 -13.21
C ALA A 42 -15.62 18.45 -13.35
N LEU A 43 -14.97 18.04 -12.27
CA LEU A 43 -13.60 17.49 -12.28
C LEU A 43 -13.46 16.18 -13.08
N LEU A 44 -14.55 15.42 -13.26
CA LEU A 44 -14.56 14.20 -14.06
C LEU A 44 -14.94 14.42 -15.53
N ALA A 45 -15.16 15.66 -15.97
CA ALA A 45 -15.55 15.97 -17.36
C ALA A 45 -14.53 15.46 -18.40
N GLY A 46 -13.24 15.55 -18.09
CA GLY A 46 -12.15 15.14 -18.98
C GLY A 46 -12.01 13.63 -19.17
N TYR A 47 -12.68 12.79 -18.38
CA TYR A 47 -12.50 11.34 -18.34
C TYR A 47 -13.66 10.55 -18.96
N ARG A 48 -14.28 11.09 -20.04
CA ARG A 48 -15.41 10.41 -20.71
C ARG A 48 -14.98 9.15 -21.45
N ASP A 49 -13.78 9.14 -21.99
CA ASP A 49 -13.24 8.02 -22.78
C ASP A 49 -11.86 7.64 -22.23
N LEU A 50 -11.84 6.66 -21.34
CA LEU A 50 -10.62 6.16 -20.71
C LEU A 50 -9.71 5.41 -21.71
N SER A 51 -10.25 4.88 -22.81
CA SER A 51 -9.43 4.16 -23.78
C SER A 51 -8.35 5.04 -24.42
N ARG A 52 -8.57 6.36 -24.46
CA ARG A 52 -7.62 7.35 -24.98
C ARG A 52 -6.53 7.75 -23.99
N LEU A 53 -6.66 7.37 -22.75
CA LEU A 53 -5.73 7.72 -21.69
C LEU A 53 -4.80 6.55 -21.40
N ARG A 54 -3.54 6.87 -21.09
CA ARG A 54 -2.61 5.89 -20.54
C ARG A 54 -2.69 5.98 -19.02
N TYR A 55 -3.22 4.95 -18.40
CA TYR A 55 -3.36 4.82 -16.95
C TYR A 55 -3.04 3.38 -16.54
N ASP A 56 -3.15 3.07 -15.28
CA ASP A 56 -2.71 1.78 -14.71
C ASP A 56 -3.40 0.56 -15.30
N PHE A 57 -4.67 0.71 -15.71
CA PHE A 57 -5.43 -0.36 -16.34
C PHE A 57 -5.47 -0.24 -17.88
N PRO A 58 -5.71 -1.36 -18.57
CA PRO A 58 -5.77 -2.73 -18.05
C PRO A 58 -4.43 -3.22 -17.52
N VAL A 59 -4.48 -4.22 -16.64
CA VAL A 59 -3.30 -4.88 -16.08
C VAL A 59 -3.08 -6.24 -16.70
N VAL A 60 -1.81 -6.68 -16.70
CA VAL A 60 -1.37 -7.99 -17.18
C VAL A 60 -0.94 -8.82 -15.98
N LEU A 61 -1.56 -9.98 -15.79
CA LEU A 61 -1.23 -10.96 -14.77
C LEU A 61 -0.12 -11.87 -15.27
N VAL A 62 1.13 -11.54 -14.94
CA VAL A 62 2.32 -12.20 -15.50
C VAL A 62 2.56 -13.54 -14.82
N GLU A 63 2.69 -14.62 -15.60
CA GLU A 63 2.99 -15.94 -15.05
C GLU A 63 4.49 -16.12 -14.83
N GLY A 64 4.83 -16.78 -13.71
CA GLY A 64 6.22 -17.16 -13.38
C GLY A 64 7.16 -16.03 -13.00
N ALA A 65 6.68 -14.82 -12.83
CA ALA A 65 7.48 -13.70 -12.38
C ALA A 65 7.90 -13.87 -10.91
N ALA A 66 9.19 -13.63 -10.62
CA ALA A 66 9.67 -13.48 -9.25
C ALA A 66 9.66 -11.98 -8.90
N ASP A 67 9.41 -11.68 -7.62
CA ASP A 67 9.57 -10.35 -7.01
C ASP A 67 8.88 -9.18 -7.73
N GLY A 68 7.65 -8.87 -7.34
CA GLY A 68 6.96 -7.63 -7.71
C GLY A 68 6.51 -7.49 -9.17
N GLY A 69 6.97 -8.37 -10.06
CA GLY A 69 6.59 -8.40 -11.48
C GLY A 69 5.33 -9.20 -11.79
N VAL A 70 4.62 -9.67 -10.77
CA VAL A 70 3.44 -10.54 -10.86
C VAL A 70 2.26 -9.84 -11.56
N VAL A 71 2.15 -8.52 -11.39
CA VAL A 71 1.13 -7.68 -12.05
C VAL A 71 1.81 -6.48 -12.68
N ARG A 72 1.54 -6.22 -13.95
CA ARG A 72 2.07 -5.08 -14.69
C ARG A 72 0.96 -4.31 -15.40
N SER A 73 1.09 -3.00 -15.52
CA SER A 73 0.18 -2.24 -16.39
C SER A 73 0.48 -2.52 -17.86
N LEU A 74 -0.55 -2.52 -18.69
CA LEU A 74 -0.38 -2.65 -20.14
C LEU A 74 0.60 -1.60 -20.69
N SER A 75 0.51 -0.35 -20.19
CA SER A 75 1.44 0.72 -20.59
C SER A 75 2.89 0.38 -20.28
N SER A 76 3.18 -0.21 -19.09
CA SER A 76 4.55 -0.58 -18.71
C SER A 76 5.11 -1.69 -19.60
N VAL A 77 4.27 -2.67 -19.98
CA VAL A 77 4.68 -3.75 -20.89
C VAL A 77 4.96 -3.21 -22.29
N VAL A 78 4.10 -2.31 -22.79
CA VAL A 78 4.30 -1.63 -24.08
C VAL A 78 5.57 -0.79 -24.09
N ASP A 79 5.86 -0.06 -23.00
CA ASP A 79 7.07 0.74 -22.89
C ASP A 79 8.33 -0.13 -22.87
N ASP A 80 8.32 -1.30 -22.24
CA ASP A 80 9.41 -2.28 -22.29
C ASP A 80 9.67 -2.75 -23.73
N VAL A 81 8.62 -3.12 -24.47
CA VAL A 81 8.74 -3.50 -25.88
C VAL A 81 9.33 -2.36 -26.71
N LEU A 82 8.84 -1.12 -26.50
CA LEU A 82 9.34 0.05 -27.22
C LEU A 82 10.82 0.35 -26.91
N GLN A 83 11.26 0.17 -25.69
CA GLN A 83 12.67 0.34 -25.30
C GLN A 83 13.58 -0.66 -26.03
N GLU A 84 13.09 -1.87 -26.27
CA GLU A 84 13.90 -2.92 -26.90
C GLU A 84 13.92 -2.82 -28.42
N VAL A 85 12.77 -2.53 -29.04
CA VAL A 85 12.59 -2.63 -30.49
C VAL A 85 12.77 -1.29 -31.20
N ALA A 86 12.48 -0.15 -30.55
CA ALA A 86 12.49 1.15 -31.24
C ALA A 86 13.91 1.70 -31.44
N PRO A 87 14.43 1.77 -32.68
CA PRO A 87 15.72 2.38 -32.96
C PRO A 87 15.68 3.90 -32.71
N ARG A 88 16.84 4.52 -32.55
CA ARG A 88 16.93 5.99 -32.46
C ARG A 88 16.66 6.63 -33.84
N GLY A 89 15.93 7.75 -33.85
CA GLY A 89 15.65 8.55 -35.05
C GLY A 89 14.24 8.36 -35.62
N ILE A 90 14.03 8.76 -36.88
CA ILE A 90 12.72 8.88 -37.52
C ILE A 90 11.99 7.53 -37.59
N GLU A 91 12.71 6.44 -37.84
CA GLU A 91 12.12 5.11 -37.90
C GLU A 91 11.59 4.66 -36.52
N GLY A 92 12.34 4.92 -35.46
CA GLY A 92 11.89 4.64 -34.10
C GLY A 92 10.65 5.45 -33.71
N GLU A 93 10.59 6.71 -34.11
CA GLU A 93 9.39 7.54 -33.88
C GLU A 93 8.15 7.06 -34.65
N ARG A 94 8.34 6.50 -35.85
CA ARG A 94 7.26 5.86 -36.59
C ARG A 94 6.77 4.60 -35.89
N LEU A 95 7.70 3.74 -35.48
CA LEU A 95 7.38 2.51 -34.75
C LEU A 95 6.65 2.84 -33.47
N ARG A 96 7.16 3.79 -32.68
CA ARG A 96 6.52 4.25 -31.42
C ARG A 96 5.08 4.68 -31.65
N ARG A 97 4.80 5.47 -32.66
CA ARG A 97 3.42 5.89 -32.99
C ARG A 97 2.52 4.72 -33.35
N GLN A 98 3.02 3.73 -34.09
CA GLN A 98 2.23 2.56 -34.45
C GLN A 98 1.93 1.68 -33.24
N VAL A 99 2.92 1.44 -32.37
CA VAL A 99 2.74 0.66 -31.14
C VAL A 99 1.82 1.37 -30.15
N LEU A 100 1.87 2.70 -30.05
CA LEU A 100 0.91 3.46 -29.23
C LEU A 100 -0.52 3.43 -29.80
N ARG A 101 -0.67 3.36 -31.12
CA ARG A 101 -2.00 3.10 -31.73
C ARG A 101 -2.48 1.69 -31.41
N LEU A 102 -1.58 0.71 -31.43
CA LEU A 102 -1.90 -0.66 -31.02
C LEU A 102 -2.30 -0.72 -29.53
N GLU A 103 -1.60 -0.02 -28.65
CA GLU A 103 -1.99 0.08 -27.23
C GLU A 103 -3.41 0.65 -27.09
N HIS A 104 -3.74 1.69 -27.85
CA HIS A 104 -5.09 2.24 -27.84
C HIS A 104 -6.15 1.23 -28.33
N GLU A 105 -5.84 0.48 -29.39
CA GLU A 105 -6.74 -0.58 -29.89
C GLU A 105 -6.89 -1.72 -28.87
N LEU A 106 -5.80 -2.14 -28.22
CA LEU A 106 -5.84 -3.11 -27.13
C LEU A 106 -6.75 -2.64 -25.99
N ARG A 107 -6.63 -1.38 -25.57
CA ARG A 107 -7.51 -0.80 -24.55
C ARG A 107 -8.96 -0.80 -24.96
N SER A 108 -9.24 -0.47 -26.23
CA SER A 108 -10.59 -0.46 -26.78
C SER A 108 -11.18 -1.88 -26.84
N LEU A 109 -10.40 -2.88 -27.22
CA LEU A 109 -10.82 -4.28 -27.24
C LEU A 109 -11.15 -4.77 -25.82
N VAL A 110 -10.26 -4.52 -24.87
CA VAL A 110 -10.44 -4.95 -23.47
C VAL A 110 -11.63 -4.24 -22.83
N HIS A 111 -11.76 -2.93 -23.02
CA HIS A 111 -12.92 -2.16 -22.57
C HIS A 111 -14.24 -2.62 -23.23
N GLY A 112 -14.16 -3.15 -24.46
CA GLY A 112 -15.27 -3.81 -25.16
C GLY A 112 -15.59 -5.21 -24.65
N GLY A 113 -14.89 -5.71 -23.62
CA GLY A 113 -15.11 -7.01 -22.99
C GLY A 113 -14.25 -8.15 -23.59
N ALA A 114 -13.26 -7.86 -24.44
CA ALA A 114 -12.30 -8.86 -24.85
C ALA A 114 -11.36 -9.20 -23.70
N GLY A 115 -11.14 -10.50 -23.46
CA GLY A 115 -10.22 -11.02 -22.46
C GLY A 115 -9.34 -12.12 -23.02
N GLY A 116 -8.26 -12.46 -22.36
CA GLY A 116 -7.34 -13.52 -22.74
C GLY A 116 -5.88 -13.15 -22.50
N MET A 117 -4.98 -13.91 -23.12
CA MET A 117 -3.54 -13.66 -23.05
C MET A 117 -3.18 -12.40 -23.82
N LEU A 118 -2.22 -11.63 -23.32
CA LEU A 118 -1.76 -10.41 -23.98
C LEU A 118 -1.25 -10.68 -25.40
N SER A 119 -0.54 -11.78 -25.61
CA SER A 119 -0.07 -12.20 -26.94
C SER A 119 -1.21 -12.37 -27.95
N ASP A 120 -2.31 -13.00 -27.53
CA ASP A 120 -3.48 -13.22 -28.40
C ASP A 120 -4.19 -11.90 -28.72
N LEU A 121 -4.39 -11.06 -27.72
CA LEU A 121 -4.99 -9.72 -27.88
C LEU A 121 -4.11 -8.80 -28.74
N TRP A 122 -2.78 -8.92 -28.62
CA TRP A 122 -1.81 -8.18 -29.44
C TRP A 122 -1.96 -8.53 -30.94
N GLU A 123 -2.03 -9.81 -31.24
CA GLU A 123 -2.26 -10.26 -32.63
C GLU A 123 -3.61 -9.79 -33.16
N GLN A 124 -4.66 -9.86 -32.36
CA GLN A 124 -6.00 -9.38 -32.72
C GLN A 124 -5.99 -7.87 -33.01
N ALA A 125 -5.37 -7.07 -32.15
CA ALA A 125 -5.28 -5.62 -32.34
C ALA A 125 -4.42 -5.25 -33.55
N ALA A 126 -3.31 -5.98 -33.79
CA ALA A 126 -2.44 -5.77 -34.91
C ALA A 126 -3.18 -6.06 -36.24
N ALA A 127 -3.96 -7.15 -36.32
CA ALA A 127 -4.80 -7.50 -37.46
C ALA A 127 -5.91 -6.45 -37.70
N GLY A 128 -6.51 -5.91 -36.62
CA GLY A 128 -7.50 -4.82 -36.70
C GLY A 128 -6.96 -3.55 -37.36
N LEU A 129 -5.73 -3.17 -37.01
CA LEU A 129 -5.05 -2.00 -37.57
C LEU A 129 -4.59 -2.21 -39.03
N ALA A 130 -4.36 -3.44 -39.44
CA ALA A 130 -3.95 -3.79 -40.80
C ALA A 130 -5.10 -3.71 -41.83
N THR A 131 -6.35 -3.67 -41.43
CA THR A 131 -7.52 -3.60 -42.31
C THR A 131 -7.55 -2.33 -43.19
N ASP A 132 -6.73 -1.33 -42.87
CA ASP A 132 -6.51 -0.13 -43.68
C ASP A 132 -5.55 -0.34 -44.90
N GLY A 133 -5.13 -1.59 -45.16
CA GLY A 133 -4.45 -1.97 -46.41
C GLY A 133 -2.92 -1.87 -46.44
N ASP A 134 -2.27 -1.77 -45.29
CA ASP A 134 -0.80 -1.76 -45.20
C ASP A 134 -0.27 -3.03 -44.49
N GLU A 135 -0.07 -4.11 -45.28
CA GLU A 135 0.51 -5.39 -44.84
C GLU A 135 1.88 -5.20 -44.11
N SER A 136 2.58 -4.09 -44.36
CA SER A 136 3.86 -3.78 -43.73
C SER A 136 3.69 -3.40 -42.28
N VAL A 137 2.59 -2.77 -41.91
CA VAL A 137 2.26 -2.39 -40.54
C VAL A 137 1.94 -3.62 -39.68
N GLU A 138 1.13 -4.55 -40.25
CA GLU A 138 0.83 -5.80 -39.55
C GLU A 138 2.08 -6.62 -39.26
N GLN A 139 2.98 -6.80 -40.24
CA GLN A 139 4.24 -7.51 -40.01
C GLN A 139 5.11 -6.88 -38.97
N VAL A 140 5.19 -5.56 -38.94
CA VAL A 140 5.94 -4.83 -37.93
C VAL A 140 5.33 -4.99 -36.52
N LEU A 141 4.01 -4.88 -36.39
CA LEU A 141 3.32 -5.00 -35.10
C LEU A 141 3.31 -6.45 -34.60
N SER A 142 3.18 -7.46 -35.47
CA SER A 142 3.34 -8.87 -35.09
C SER A 142 4.78 -9.17 -34.64
N HIS A 143 5.77 -8.60 -35.34
CA HIS A 143 7.18 -8.72 -34.91
C HIS A 143 7.42 -8.10 -33.55
N THR A 144 6.80 -6.96 -33.22
CA THR A 144 6.90 -6.36 -31.88
C THR A 144 6.22 -7.23 -30.83
N GLY A 145 5.12 -7.90 -31.15
CA GLY A 145 4.45 -8.88 -30.28
C GLY A 145 5.35 -10.07 -29.92
N ALA A 146 6.16 -10.55 -30.88
CA ALA A 146 7.12 -11.63 -30.63
C ALA A 146 8.26 -11.25 -29.65
N GLN A 147 8.40 -9.96 -29.32
CA GLN A 147 9.38 -9.44 -28.35
C GLN A 147 8.77 -9.18 -26.96
N LEU A 148 7.53 -9.60 -26.73
CA LEU A 148 6.90 -9.53 -25.42
C LEU A 148 7.72 -10.38 -24.41
N LYS A 149 8.32 -9.73 -23.42
CA LYS A 149 9.05 -10.41 -22.33
C LYS A 149 8.11 -10.95 -21.25
N HIS A 150 6.97 -10.32 -21.14
CA HIS A 150 5.97 -10.61 -20.14
C HIS A 150 4.64 -10.85 -20.86
N ASP A 151 4.17 -12.08 -20.78
CA ASP A 151 2.84 -12.45 -21.26
C ASP A 151 1.99 -12.86 -20.05
N GLY A 152 0.68 -12.74 -20.18
CA GLY A 152 -0.24 -13.08 -19.14
C GLY A 152 -1.68 -12.68 -19.47
N GLU A 153 -2.59 -13.06 -18.59
CA GLU A 153 -4.01 -12.71 -18.72
C GLU A 153 -4.18 -11.19 -18.55
N VAL A 154 -4.88 -10.56 -19.51
CA VAL A 154 -5.20 -9.12 -19.46
C VAL A 154 -6.53 -8.94 -18.73
N VAL A 155 -6.54 -8.07 -17.73
CA VAL A 155 -7.71 -7.80 -16.87
C VAL A 155 -7.98 -6.30 -16.81
N ASP A 156 -9.21 -5.89 -17.11
CA ASP A 156 -9.68 -4.51 -16.92
C ASP A 156 -10.17 -4.29 -15.49
N CYS A 157 -10.44 -3.03 -15.14
CA CYS A 157 -11.03 -2.65 -13.86
C CYS A 157 -12.54 -2.93 -13.88
N ASP A 158 -12.90 -4.19 -13.71
CA ASP A 158 -14.27 -4.69 -13.64
C ASP A 158 -14.62 -5.21 -12.21
N HIS A 159 -15.78 -5.86 -12.07
CA HIS A 159 -16.23 -6.42 -10.80
C HIS A 159 -15.39 -7.61 -10.31
N GLU A 160 -14.68 -8.30 -11.20
CA GLU A 160 -13.85 -9.47 -10.87
C GLU A 160 -12.38 -9.10 -10.61
N VAL A 161 -11.96 -7.90 -10.96
CA VAL A 161 -10.54 -7.51 -10.94
C VAL A 161 -9.88 -7.77 -9.57
N ALA A 162 -10.56 -7.43 -8.48
CA ALA A 162 -10.01 -7.63 -7.13
C ALA A 162 -9.78 -9.13 -6.84
N ALA A 163 -10.78 -9.97 -7.13
CA ALA A 163 -10.68 -11.40 -6.92
C ALA A 163 -9.62 -12.06 -7.83
N ARG A 164 -9.54 -11.65 -9.10
CA ARG A 164 -8.53 -12.15 -10.07
C ARG A 164 -7.12 -11.77 -9.65
N LEU A 165 -6.92 -10.52 -9.27
CA LEU A 165 -5.62 -9.98 -8.91
C LEU A 165 -5.09 -10.60 -7.61
N VAL A 166 -5.94 -10.67 -6.57
CA VAL A 166 -5.61 -11.31 -5.30
C VAL A 166 -5.36 -12.81 -5.49
N ALA A 167 -6.20 -13.50 -6.25
CA ALA A 167 -6.01 -14.94 -6.52
C ALA A 167 -4.75 -15.23 -7.32
N HIS A 168 -4.39 -14.37 -8.29
CA HIS A 168 -3.15 -14.51 -9.05
C HIS A 168 -1.91 -14.28 -8.17
N ALA A 169 -1.89 -13.20 -7.40
CA ALA A 169 -0.82 -12.88 -6.47
C ALA A 169 -0.68 -13.98 -5.39
N TRP A 170 -1.80 -14.45 -4.83
CA TRP A 170 -1.81 -15.58 -3.89
C TRP A 170 -1.23 -16.85 -4.52
N ARG A 171 -1.64 -17.21 -5.74
CA ARG A 171 -1.11 -18.39 -6.44
C ARG A 171 0.41 -18.31 -6.59
N THR A 172 0.93 -17.12 -6.91
CA THR A 172 2.38 -16.89 -7.04
C THR A 172 3.11 -17.05 -5.71
N THR A 173 2.55 -16.49 -4.62
CA THR A 173 3.14 -16.68 -3.26
C THR A 173 3.08 -18.14 -2.84
N GLN A 174 1.98 -18.86 -3.13
CA GLN A 174 1.88 -20.29 -2.82
C GLN A 174 2.87 -21.15 -3.63
N GLN A 175 3.15 -20.80 -4.90
CA GLN A 175 4.16 -21.49 -5.69
C GLN A 175 5.58 -21.34 -5.10
N GLN A 176 5.91 -20.15 -4.59
CA GLN A 176 7.19 -19.94 -3.91
C GLN A 176 7.28 -20.74 -2.61
N LYS A 177 6.19 -20.77 -1.83
CA LYS A 177 6.06 -21.54 -0.60
C LYS A 177 6.17 -23.03 -0.88
N ALA A 178 5.49 -23.53 -1.93
CA ALA A 178 5.57 -24.91 -2.39
C ALA A 178 7.01 -25.35 -2.73
N ARG A 179 7.77 -24.49 -3.42
CA ARG A 179 9.18 -24.79 -3.75
C ARG A 179 10.01 -24.99 -2.48
N ARG A 180 9.93 -24.09 -1.51
CA ARG A 180 10.64 -24.20 -0.22
C ARG A 180 10.22 -25.45 0.55
N PHE A 181 8.92 -25.72 0.61
CA PHE A 181 8.37 -26.92 1.24
C PHE A 181 8.92 -28.20 0.60
N HIS A 182 8.88 -28.31 -0.72
CA HIS A 182 9.40 -29.49 -1.42
C HIS A 182 10.91 -29.63 -1.30
N GLU A 183 11.68 -28.55 -1.30
CA GLU A 183 13.13 -28.59 -1.07
C GLU A 183 13.43 -29.20 0.30
N GLU A 184 12.72 -28.74 1.35
CA GLU A 184 12.94 -29.22 2.71
C GLU A 184 12.48 -30.68 2.89
N VAL A 185 11.28 -31.02 2.41
CA VAL A 185 10.79 -32.42 2.45
C VAL A 185 11.72 -33.37 1.69
N ASN A 186 12.17 -32.99 0.49
CA ASN A 186 13.10 -33.83 -0.28
C ASN A 186 14.43 -33.98 0.42
N ARG A 187 14.98 -32.96 1.07
CA ARG A 187 16.19 -33.00 1.87
C ARG A 187 16.05 -34.05 2.99
N LEU A 188 14.95 -34.01 3.74
CA LEU A 188 14.67 -34.95 4.83
C LEU A 188 14.46 -36.39 4.32
N VAL A 189 13.65 -36.55 3.28
CA VAL A 189 13.39 -37.84 2.64
C VAL A 189 14.70 -38.50 2.16
N GLN A 190 15.59 -37.70 1.56
CA GLN A 190 16.89 -38.20 1.13
C GLN A 190 17.76 -38.60 2.32
N ALA A 191 17.88 -37.75 3.35
CA ALA A 191 18.67 -38.01 4.54
C ALA A 191 18.21 -39.31 5.26
N LEU A 192 16.91 -39.45 5.49
CA LEU A 192 16.34 -40.65 6.11
C LEU A 192 16.53 -41.92 5.22
N SER A 193 16.35 -41.80 3.91
CA SER A 193 16.57 -42.89 2.96
C SER A 193 18.00 -43.32 2.94
N ASP A 194 18.98 -42.43 3.06
CA ASP A 194 20.41 -42.74 3.12
C ASP A 194 20.77 -43.44 4.44
N ILE A 195 20.14 -43.06 5.58
CA ILE A 195 20.30 -43.77 6.85
C ILE A 195 19.84 -45.25 6.70
N LEU A 196 18.65 -45.47 6.13
CA LEU A 196 18.09 -46.79 5.91
C LEU A 196 18.96 -47.59 4.91
N ARG A 197 19.45 -46.95 3.85
CA ARG A 197 20.33 -47.56 2.86
C ARG A 197 21.68 -47.98 3.49
N ALA A 198 22.28 -47.07 4.28
CA ALA A 198 23.50 -47.39 5.02
C ALA A 198 23.28 -48.54 6.00
N ALA A 199 22.18 -48.52 6.76
CA ALA A 199 21.82 -49.63 7.65
C ALA A 199 21.62 -50.95 6.89
N PHE A 200 20.97 -50.93 5.73
CA PHE A 200 20.80 -52.11 4.87
C PHE A 200 22.14 -52.66 4.40
N VAL A 201 23.06 -51.84 3.89
CA VAL A 201 24.41 -52.25 3.44
C VAL A 201 25.20 -52.88 4.59
N HIS A 202 25.04 -52.41 5.81
CA HIS A 202 25.68 -52.94 7.00
C HIS A 202 24.97 -54.17 7.58
N SER A 203 23.74 -54.48 7.19
CA SER A 203 22.97 -55.64 7.64
C SER A 203 23.45 -56.95 7.02
N GLU A 204 23.07 -58.08 7.64
CA GLU A 204 23.31 -59.40 7.10
C GLU A 204 22.67 -59.60 5.71
N SER A 205 21.47 -59.04 5.52
CA SER A 205 20.75 -59.11 4.25
C SER A 205 21.42 -58.31 3.12
N GLY A 206 21.96 -57.13 3.42
CA GLY A 206 22.63 -56.27 2.44
C GLY A 206 23.98 -56.82 1.97
N ARG A 207 24.60 -57.71 2.79
CA ARG A 207 25.88 -58.35 2.48
C ARG A 207 25.75 -59.67 1.73
N ARG A 208 24.50 -60.12 1.44
CA ARG A 208 24.28 -61.32 0.60
C ARG A 208 24.75 -61.09 -0.83
N PRO A 209 25.26 -62.15 -1.52
CA PRO A 209 25.76 -62.02 -2.89
C PRO A 209 24.75 -61.38 -3.85
N GLU A 210 23.42 -61.65 -3.67
CA GLU A 210 22.36 -61.12 -4.50
C GLU A 210 22.21 -59.61 -4.30
N SER A 211 22.29 -59.15 -3.03
CA SER A 211 22.15 -57.72 -2.68
C SER A 211 23.35 -56.91 -3.16
N LEU A 212 24.58 -57.46 -3.02
CA LEU A 212 25.80 -56.86 -3.54
C LEU A 212 25.77 -56.78 -5.07
N ARG A 213 25.26 -57.79 -5.75
CA ARG A 213 25.09 -57.80 -7.21
C ARG A 213 24.11 -56.72 -7.65
N ALA A 214 22.99 -56.59 -6.96
CA ALA A 214 21.98 -55.53 -7.24
C ALA A 214 22.55 -54.13 -7.03
N ALA A 215 23.43 -53.90 -6.02
CA ALA A 215 24.04 -52.61 -5.72
C ALA A 215 25.06 -52.15 -6.77
N VAL A 216 25.74 -53.04 -7.47
CA VAL A 216 26.74 -52.73 -8.52
C VAL A 216 26.07 -52.35 -9.86
N GLY A 217 24.79 -52.70 -10.05
CA GLY A 217 24.07 -52.44 -11.32
C GLY A 217 24.52 -53.43 -12.45
N ASN A 218 23.84 -53.36 -13.61
CA ASN A 218 23.97 -54.39 -14.65
C ASN A 218 25.24 -54.30 -15.52
N VAL A 219 26.00 -53.18 -15.48
CA VAL A 219 27.03 -52.89 -16.50
C VAL A 219 28.34 -53.68 -16.28
N HIS A 220 28.68 -54.12 -15.05
CA HIS A 220 29.93 -54.77 -14.73
C HIS A 220 29.78 -55.97 -13.79
N GLN A 221 28.61 -56.60 -13.72
CA GLN A 221 28.30 -57.67 -12.77
C GLN A 221 29.25 -58.91 -12.93
N ASP A 222 29.68 -59.20 -14.16
CA ASP A 222 30.53 -60.36 -14.46
C ASP A 222 32.01 -60.19 -14.05
N GLN A 223 32.38 -58.97 -13.63
CA GLN A 223 33.78 -58.69 -13.22
C GLN A 223 34.04 -58.88 -11.72
N PHE A 224 32.99 -59.12 -10.93
CA PHE A 224 33.08 -59.19 -9.48
C PHE A 224 32.64 -60.57 -8.97
N ASP A 225 33.47 -61.20 -8.05
CA ASP A 225 33.09 -62.36 -7.28
C ASP A 225 32.30 -61.94 -6.02
N PHE A 226 30.96 -61.84 -6.18
CA PHE A 226 30.08 -61.44 -5.10
C PHE A 226 30.04 -62.42 -3.91
N ASP A 227 30.33 -63.73 -4.12
CA ASP A 227 30.43 -64.73 -3.06
C ASP A 227 31.65 -64.49 -2.21
N ALA A 228 32.78 -64.18 -2.84
CA ALA A 228 34.01 -63.81 -2.13
C ALA A 228 33.89 -62.52 -1.37
N MET A 229 33.24 -61.47 -2.00
CA MET A 229 32.96 -60.21 -1.35
C MET A 229 32.04 -60.37 -0.13
N SER A 230 30.97 -61.13 -0.24
CA SER A 230 30.06 -61.46 0.86
C SER A 230 30.76 -62.10 2.05
N ARG A 231 31.62 -63.11 1.77
CA ARG A 231 32.43 -63.79 2.80
C ARG A 231 33.45 -62.89 3.50
N LEU A 232 34.06 -61.95 2.77
CA LEU A 232 35.00 -60.96 3.32
C LEU A 232 34.28 -59.93 4.18
N LEU A 233 33.21 -59.38 3.71
CA LEU A 233 32.39 -58.41 4.44
C LEU A 233 31.76 -58.98 5.70
N GLY A 234 31.39 -60.27 5.67
CA GLY A 234 30.90 -60.99 6.86
C GLY A 234 31.93 -61.18 7.95
N LYS A 235 33.26 -61.15 7.61
CA LYS A 235 34.37 -61.38 8.58
C LYS A 235 34.91 -60.04 9.17
N SER A 236 34.86 -58.96 8.46
CA SER A 236 35.63 -57.76 8.79
C SER A 236 34.78 -56.50 9.17
N ALA A 237 33.48 -56.52 9.02
CA ALA A 237 32.66 -55.35 9.31
C ALA A 237 31.93 -55.46 10.67
N PRO A 238 31.82 -54.37 11.42
CA PRO A 238 31.01 -54.33 12.64
C PRO A 238 29.55 -54.72 12.34
N LYS A 239 28.93 -55.46 13.28
CA LYS A 239 27.52 -55.86 13.19
C LYS A 239 26.61 -54.78 13.84
N ASP A 240 26.81 -53.53 13.53
CA ASP A 240 25.90 -52.48 14.00
C ASP A 240 24.63 -52.49 13.15
N GLU A 241 23.66 -53.25 13.60
CA GLU A 241 22.30 -53.19 13.04
C GLU A 241 21.57 -51.98 13.63
N LEU A 242 20.83 -51.28 12.76
CA LEU A 242 19.97 -50.20 13.20
C LEU A 242 18.91 -50.77 14.18
N PRO A 243 18.76 -50.22 15.40
CA PRO A 243 17.73 -50.67 16.34
C PRO A 243 16.34 -50.72 15.70
N ALA A 244 15.55 -51.76 16.00
CA ALA A 244 14.24 -51.95 15.36
C ALA A 244 13.32 -50.73 15.56
N GLY A 245 13.24 -50.18 16.78
CA GLY A 245 12.42 -49.02 17.07
C GLY A 245 12.85 -47.76 16.28
N ARG A 246 14.19 -47.59 16.10
CA ARG A 246 14.71 -46.49 15.27
C ARG A 246 14.36 -46.68 13.80
N ARG A 247 14.42 -47.92 13.30
CA ARG A 247 14.03 -48.23 11.92
C ARG A 247 12.55 -47.94 11.68
N GLU A 248 11.67 -48.43 12.54
CA GLU A 248 10.23 -48.24 12.44
C GLU A 248 9.86 -46.78 12.45
N ARG A 249 10.51 -45.99 13.31
CA ARG A 249 10.32 -44.53 13.40
C ARG A 249 10.73 -43.81 12.11
N ILE A 250 11.90 -44.16 11.54
CA ILE A 250 12.39 -43.60 10.29
C ILE A 250 11.47 -43.98 9.10
N GLU A 251 11.06 -45.24 9.02
CA GLU A 251 10.17 -45.76 7.96
C GLU A 251 8.81 -45.07 8.04
N TRP A 252 8.26 -44.88 9.24
CA TRP A 252 7.01 -44.13 9.46
C TRP A 252 7.15 -42.68 9.02
N ALA A 253 8.19 -41.95 9.45
CA ALA A 253 8.40 -40.57 9.05
C ALA A 253 8.54 -40.42 7.53
N LEU A 254 9.27 -41.35 6.88
CA LEU A 254 9.39 -41.38 5.41
C LEU A 254 8.06 -41.59 4.71
N ASP A 255 7.21 -42.49 5.23
CA ASP A 255 5.89 -42.74 4.67
C ASP A 255 4.99 -41.49 4.75
N VAL A 256 4.96 -40.84 5.91
CA VAL A 256 4.20 -39.61 6.12
C VAL A 256 4.67 -38.48 5.19
N LEU A 257 5.99 -38.23 5.12
CA LEU A 257 6.56 -37.19 4.27
C LEU A 257 6.30 -37.43 2.78
N ARG A 258 6.26 -38.69 2.32
CA ARG A 258 6.04 -39.01 0.91
C ARG A 258 4.58 -38.96 0.48
N ARG A 259 3.63 -39.19 1.37
CA ARG A 259 2.19 -39.22 1.04
C ARG A 259 1.47 -37.85 1.21
N GLN A 260 2.23 -36.77 1.50
CA GLN A 260 1.68 -35.45 1.71
C GLN A 260 0.80 -34.99 0.53
N ARG A 261 -0.26 -34.21 0.84
CA ARG A 261 -1.25 -33.69 -0.11
C ARG A 261 -1.39 -32.16 -0.05
N PHE A 262 -0.53 -31.50 0.70
CA PHE A 262 -0.64 -30.06 0.94
C PHE A 262 -0.28 -29.25 -0.30
N PHE A 263 0.79 -29.65 -1.01
CA PHE A 263 1.21 -29.02 -2.26
C PHE A 263 1.30 -30.06 -3.38
N GLU A 264 0.98 -29.61 -4.61
CA GLU A 264 1.20 -30.45 -5.80
C GLU A 264 2.68 -30.79 -5.96
N PRO A 265 3.02 -32.05 -6.25
CA PRO A 265 4.39 -32.39 -6.52
C PRO A 265 4.89 -31.69 -7.78
N PRO A 266 6.16 -31.21 -7.79
CA PRO A 266 6.72 -30.57 -8.97
C PRO A 266 6.76 -31.52 -10.16
N ALA A 267 6.47 -30.99 -11.36
CA ALA A 267 6.44 -31.75 -12.60
C ALA A 267 7.78 -32.49 -12.82
N GLY A 268 7.73 -33.82 -12.93
CA GLY A 268 8.93 -34.65 -13.11
C GLY A 268 9.56 -35.20 -11.83
N ALA A 269 9.05 -34.93 -10.66
CA ALA A 269 9.48 -35.53 -9.41
C ALA A 269 8.99 -36.98 -9.30
N GLY A 270 9.78 -37.92 -9.79
CA GLY A 270 9.47 -39.36 -9.77
C GLY A 270 9.44 -40.01 -8.37
N LEU A 271 9.45 -39.24 -7.28
CA LEU A 271 9.56 -39.71 -5.92
C LEU A 271 8.28 -39.63 -5.09
N VAL A 272 7.27 -38.89 -5.55
CA VAL A 272 6.01 -38.72 -4.79
C VAL A 272 4.84 -38.95 -5.74
N GLN A 273 4.29 -40.14 -5.78
CA GLN A 273 2.94 -40.40 -6.29
C GLN A 273 2.00 -40.21 -5.10
N ALA A 274 1.41 -39.04 -4.97
CA ALA A 274 0.28 -38.87 -4.07
C ALA A 274 -0.86 -39.79 -4.54
N ALA A 275 -1.31 -40.70 -3.68
CA ALA A 275 -2.41 -41.62 -3.98
C ALA A 275 -3.75 -40.90 -4.11
N GLU A 276 -3.83 -39.67 -3.61
CA GLU A 276 -5.00 -38.80 -3.59
C GLU A 276 -4.67 -37.40 -4.13
N PRO A 277 -5.66 -36.66 -4.67
CA PRO A 277 -5.44 -35.31 -5.18
C PRO A 277 -5.04 -34.33 -4.06
N PRO A 278 -4.30 -33.26 -4.39
CA PRO A 278 -3.97 -32.21 -3.42
C PRO A 278 -5.24 -31.53 -2.88
N TYR A 279 -5.11 -30.94 -1.70
CA TYR A 279 -6.19 -30.17 -1.11
C TYR A 279 -6.46 -28.86 -1.85
N GLU A 280 -7.72 -28.45 -1.89
CA GLU A 280 -8.11 -27.13 -2.36
C GLU A 280 -8.03 -26.12 -1.21
N TYR A 281 -7.43 -24.93 -1.47
CA TYR A 281 -7.22 -23.86 -0.49
C TYR A 281 -7.95 -22.55 -0.83
N ARG A 282 -8.88 -22.59 -1.82
CA ARG A 282 -9.69 -21.43 -2.20
C ARG A 282 -11.15 -21.71 -1.86
N PHE A 283 -11.75 -20.75 -1.16
CA PHE A 283 -13.12 -20.85 -0.64
C PHE A 283 -13.90 -19.57 -0.89
N SER A 284 -15.23 -19.68 -0.88
CA SER A 284 -16.16 -18.55 -0.95
C SER A 284 -16.77 -18.19 0.42
N SER A 285 -16.39 -18.90 1.48
CA SER A 285 -16.94 -18.74 2.84
C SER A 285 -15.87 -19.03 3.90
N CYS A 286 -15.83 -18.20 4.95
CA CYS A 286 -15.00 -18.45 6.12
C CYS A 286 -15.45 -19.74 6.85
N ALA A 287 -16.76 -20.00 6.90
CA ALA A 287 -17.29 -21.20 7.55
C ALA A 287 -16.82 -22.49 6.87
N GLU A 288 -16.78 -22.53 5.53
CA GLU A 288 -16.23 -23.66 4.78
C GLU A 288 -14.72 -23.81 5.02
N THR A 289 -14.01 -22.69 5.11
CA THR A 289 -12.55 -22.67 5.38
C THR A 289 -12.23 -23.24 6.75
N VAL A 290 -12.92 -22.80 7.79
CA VAL A 290 -12.74 -23.31 9.17
C VAL A 290 -13.04 -24.82 9.23
N LYS A 291 -14.09 -25.26 8.56
CA LYS A 291 -14.42 -26.69 8.47
C LYS A 291 -13.30 -27.47 7.75
N ALA A 292 -12.83 -26.98 6.61
CA ALA A 292 -11.74 -27.62 5.85
C ALA A 292 -10.44 -27.67 6.65
N PHE A 293 -10.11 -26.62 7.41
CA PHE A 293 -8.97 -26.60 8.31
C PHE A 293 -9.10 -27.67 9.39
N GLY A 294 -10.25 -27.75 10.08
CA GLY A 294 -10.47 -28.77 11.12
C GLY A 294 -10.40 -30.20 10.61
N GLU A 295 -10.90 -30.46 9.39
CA GLU A 295 -10.79 -31.78 8.75
C GLU A 295 -9.35 -32.19 8.42
N ARG A 296 -8.47 -31.21 8.13
CA ARG A 296 -7.05 -31.44 7.75
C ARG A 296 -6.09 -31.39 8.94
N LEU A 297 -6.51 -30.82 10.06
CA LEU A 297 -5.67 -30.63 11.25
C LEU A 297 -4.98 -31.90 11.72
N PRO A 298 -5.63 -33.10 11.75
CA PRO A 298 -4.94 -34.33 12.12
C PRO A 298 -3.74 -34.67 11.19
N GLU A 299 -3.87 -34.43 9.88
CA GLU A 299 -2.78 -34.68 8.93
C GLU A 299 -1.67 -33.63 9.07
N VAL A 300 -2.01 -32.38 9.39
CA VAL A 300 -1.03 -31.30 9.70
C VAL A 300 -0.20 -31.71 10.93
N VAL A 301 -0.86 -32.14 12.01
CA VAL A 301 -0.19 -32.61 13.24
C VAL A 301 0.73 -33.78 12.95
N GLU A 302 0.25 -34.79 12.20
CA GLU A 302 1.04 -35.96 11.82
C GLU A 302 2.28 -35.56 10.99
N PHE A 303 2.11 -34.65 10.06
CA PHE A 303 3.17 -34.18 9.18
C PHE A 303 4.25 -33.37 9.92
N VAL A 304 3.86 -32.41 10.78
CA VAL A 304 4.81 -31.64 11.61
C VAL A 304 5.58 -32.56 12.55
N ARG A 305 4.88 -33.52 13.17
CA ARG A 305 5.51 -34.56 13.99
C ARG A 305 6.56 -35.37 13.19
N ALA A 306 6.23 -35.76 11.97
CA ALA A 306 7.13 -36.51 11.10
C ALA A 306 8.34 -35.71 10.66
N MET A 307 8.15 -34.39 10.32
CA MET A 307 9.26 -33.50 10.00
C MET A 307 10.23 -33.34 11.18
N SER A 308 9.70 -33.03 12.37
CA SER A 308 10.52 -32.84 13.58
C SER A 308 11.32 -34.11 13.94
N ILE A 309 10.72 -35.30 13.81
CA ILE A 309 11.41 -36.59 13.98
C ILE A 309 12.47 -36.75 12.89
N ALA A 310 12.15 -36.45 11.65
CA ALA A 310 13.08 -36.59 10.52
C ALA A 310 14.31 -35.69 10.68
N GLU A 311 14.17 -34.47 11.13
CA GLU A 311 15.27 -33.55 11.43
C GLU A 311 16.17 -34.09 12.55
N LEU A 312 15.58 -34.52 13.66
CA LEU A 312 16.35 -35.11 14.78
C LEU A 312 17.10 -36.38 14.40
N GLU A 313 16.50 -37.24 13.56
CA GLU A 313 17.13 -38.46 13.08
C GLU A 313 18.22 -38.17 12.04
N ALA A 314 17.99 -37.22 11.13
CA ALA A 314 18.98 -36.84 10.13
C ALA A 314 20.24 -36.24 10.78
N ASP A 315 20.07 -35.44 11.82
CA ASP A 315 21.16 -34.85 12.60
C ASP A 315 21.79 -35.81 13.63
N GLY A 316 21.22 -37.00 13.82
CA GLY A 316 21.67 -37.95 14.86
C GLY A 316 21.41 -37.44 16.30
N ARG A 317 20.47 -36.53 16.48
CA ARG A 317 20.14 -35.88 17.78
C ARG A 317 18.93 -36.53 18.47
N TYR A 318 18.26 -37.50 17.86
CA TYR A 318 17.12 -38.18 18.47
C TYR A 318 17.57 -39.03 19.66
N VAL A 319 17.00 -38.76 20.84
CA VAL A 319 17.29 -39.47 22.10
C VAL A 319 15.97 -40.07 22.62
N GLU A 320 15.79 -41.40 22.50
CA GLU A 320 14.53 -42.08 22.81
C GLU A 320 13.95 -41.74 24.19
N PRO A 321 14.69 -41.79 25.32
CA PRO A 321 14.10 -41.50 26.63
C PRO A 321 13.57 -40.07 26.78
N ARG A 322 14.03 -39.16 25.95
CA ARG A 322 13.64 -37.74 25.98
C ARG A 322 12.53 -37.45 24.97
N HIS A 323 12.65 -37.94 23.74
CA HIS A 323 11.82 -37.55 22.63
C HIS A 323 10.58 -38.44 22.47
N ASP A 324 10.66 -39.76 22.78
CA ASP A 324 9.50 -40.64 22.67
C ASP A 324 8.29 -40.13 23.50
N PRO A 325 8.43 -39.76 24.78
CA PRO A 325 7.28 -39.27 25.55
C PRO A 325 6.70 -37.95 25.00
N PHE A 326 7.54 -37.11 24.39
CA PHE A 326 7.10 -35.87 23.77
C PHE A 326 6.28 -36.14 22.50
N PHE A 327 6.81 -36.98 21.59
CA PHE A 327 6.14 -37.26 20.33
C PHE A 327 4.92 -38.22 20.49
N ASP A 328 4.88 -39.04 21.53
CA ASP A 328 3.69 -39.83 21.86
C ASP A 328 2.51 -38.95 22.33
N GLY A 329 2.80 -37.83 22.96
CA GLY A 329 1.80 -36.83 23.36
C GLY A 329 1.63 -35.68 22.37
N PHE A 330 2.23 -35.72 21.18
CA PHE A 330 2.16 -34.63 20.21
C PHE A 330 0.76 -34.49 19.64
N SER A 331 0.15 -33.32 19.84
CA SER A 331 -1.22 -32.99 19.44
C SER A 331 -1.27 -31.58 18.81
N GLU A 332 -2.46 -31.13 18.48
CA GLU A 332 -2.70 -29.78 17.96
C GLU A 332 -2.17 -28.66 18.89
N ASP A 333 -2.21 -28.87 20.20
CA ASP A 333 -1.68 -27.93 21.20
C ASP A 333 -0.16 -27.72 21.11
N ALA A 334 0.55 -28.59 20.42
CA ALA A 334 2.00 -28.51 20.23
C ALA A 334 2.39 -27.74 18.95
N LEU A 335 1.43 -27.43 18.08
CA LEU A 335 1.67 -26.67 16.87
C LEU A 335 1.96 -25.20 17.20
N THR A 336 2.93 -24.63 16.50
CA THR A 336 3.26 -23.21 16.57
C THR A 336 2.76 -22.49 15.31
N PRO A 337 2.61 -21.15 15.34
CA PRO A 337 2.33 -20.38 14.12
C PRO A 337 3.36 -20.62 13.01
N ASP A 338 4.64 -20.83 13.35
CA ASP A 338 5.69 -21.14 12.39
C ASP A 338 5.49 -22.50 11.72
N ASP A 339 4.97 -23.49 12.45
CA ASP A 339 4.62 -24.79 11.89
C ASP A 339 3.46 -24.66 10.88
N LEU A 340 2.44 -23.87 11.23
CA LEU A 340 1.31 -23.61 10.34
C LEU A 340 1.73 -22.80 9.09
N ALA A 341 2.73 -21.93 9.23
CA ALA A 341 3.27 -21.15 8.12
C ALA A 341 3.95 -21.99 7.04
N LEU A 342 4.29 -23.26 7.31
CA LEU A 342 4.85 -24.18 6.31
C LEU A 342 3.81 -24.64 5.27
N PHE A 343 2.53 -24.65 5.64
CA PHE A 343 1.43 -25.15 4.80
C PHE A 343 0.86 -24.07 3.90
N PRO A 344 0.06 -24.41 2.87
CA PRO A 344 -0.60 -23.44 2.03
C PRO A 344 -1.53 -22.52 2.84
N ASP A 345 -1.54 -21.24 2.50
CA ASP A 345 -2.49 -20.29 3.06
C ASP A 345 -3.89 -20.53 2.47
N TYR A 346 -4.92 -20.37 3.28
CA TYR A 346 -6.29 -20.43 2.82
C TYR A 346 -6.68 -19.07 2.23
N LEU A 347 -7.23 -19.06 1.01
CA LEU A 347 -7.78 -17.87 0.38
C LEU A 347 -9.31 -17.93 0.41
N VAL A 348 -9.93 -16.93 1.02
CA VAL A 348 -11.39 -16.76 1.08
C VAL A 348 -11.77 -15.51 0.30
N CYS A 349 -12.69 -15.63 -0.65
CA CYS A 349 -13.22 -14.49 -1.39
C CYS A 349 -14.72 -14.34 -1.09
N ILE A 350 -15.10 -13.23 -0.43
CA ILE A 350 -16.45 -12.95 0.03
C ILE A 350 -16.97 -11.70 -0.66
N ASP A 351 -18.21 -11.75 -1.11
CA ASP A 351 -18.96 -10.56 -1.52
C ASP A 351 -19.73 -10.01 -0.31
N ALA A 352 -19.44 -8.76 0.06
CA ALA A 352 -20.06 -8.10 1.21
C ALA A 352 -21.60 -7.99 1.10
N GLY A 353 -22.13 -7.86 -0.13
CA GLY A 353 -23.56 -7.77 -0.41
C GLY A 353 -24.33 -9.07 -0.14
N HIS A 354 -23.65 -10.20 -0.21
CA HIS A 354 -24.24 -11.54 -0.03
C HIS A 354 -23.89 -12.20 1.32
N THR A 355 -23.17 -11.47 2.19
CA THR A 355 -22.73 -11.98 3.49
C THR A 355 -23.86 -11.92 4.52
N ASP A 356 -24.22 -13.07 5.12
CA ASP A 356 -25.17 -13.15 6.20
C ASP A 356 -24.54 -12.85 7.58
N ALA A 357 -25.38 -12.75 8.62
CA ALA A 357 -24.90 -12.45 9.97
C ALA A 357 -24.00 -13.56 10.54
N THR A 358 -24.21 -14.80 10.13
CA THR A 358 -23.43 -15.96 10.59
C THR A 358 -22.03 -15.91 10.02
N GLU A 359 -21.91 -15.66 8.73
CA GLU A 359 -20.62 -15.52 8.05
C GLU A 359 -19.80 -14.33 8.62
N SER A 360 -20.49 -13.23 8.95
CA SER A 360 -19.84 -12.08 9.58
C SER A 360 -19.22 -12.40 10.95
N VAL A 361 -19.86 -13.28 11.75
CA VAL A 361 -19.31 -13.74 13.03
C VAL A 361 -18.09 -14.63 12.81
N VAL A 362 -18.20 -15.61 11.90
CA VAL A 362 -17.10 -16.52 11.59
C VAL A 362 -15.90 -15.76 10.99
N LEU A 363 -16.16 -14.74 10.17
CA LEU A 363 -15.10 -13.86 9.65
C LEU A 363 -14.30 -13.22 10.80
N ILE A 364 -14.97 -12.66 11.81
CA ILE A 364 -14.27 -12.07 12.97
C ILE A 364 -13.49 -13.13 13.75
N GLU A 365 -14.05 -14.32 13.92
CA GLU A 365 -13.35 -15.44 14.57
C GLU A 365 -12.09 -15.84 13.80
N VAL A 366 -12.17 -15.97 12.48
CA VAL A 366 -11.01 -16.27 11.61
C VAL A 366 -9.95 -15.17 11.71
N LEU A 367 -10.34 -13.89 11.65
CA LEU A 367 -9.41 -12.78 11.78
C LEU A 367 -8.78 -12.65 13.18
N SER A 368 -9.43 -13.25 14.21
CA SER A 368 -8.91 -13.28 15.58
C SER A 368 -8.05 -14.52 15.87
N SER A 369 -7.89 -15.41 14.90
CA SER A 369 -7.11 -16.63 15.02
C SER A 369 -5.68 -16.43 14.52
N ASP A 370 -4.77 -17.32 14.88
CA ASP A 370 -3.40 -17.36 14.33
C ASP A 370 -3.32 -18.14 13.02
N LEU A 371 -4.46 -18.42 12.37
CA LEU A 371 -4.51 -19.23 11.16
C LEU A 371 -4.00 -18.45 9.94
N PRO A 372 -3.28 -19.08 9.00
CA PRO A 372 -2.80 -18.46 7.78
C PRO A 372 -3.93 -18.32 6.76
N VAL A 373 -4.94 -17.51 7.08
CA VAL A 373 -6.12 -17.28 6.24
C VAL A 373 -6.05 -15.89 5.64
N LYS A 374 -6.20 -15.80 4.32
CA LYS A 374 -6.23 -14.56 3.53
C LYS A 374 -7.66 -14.32 3.08
N VAL A 375 -8.29 -13.28 3.59
CA VAL A 375 -9.68 -12.98 3.30
C VAL A 375 -9.80 -11.75 2.42
N LEU A 376 -10.36 -11.91 1.23
CA LEU A 376 -10.80 -10.81 0.39
C LEU A 376 -12.29 -10.56 0.65
N VAL A 377 -12.63 -9.38 1.10
CA VAL A 377 -14.01 -8.89 1.17
C VAL A 377 -14.21 -7.84 0.10
N GLN A 378 -14.97 -8.18 -0.92
CA GLN A 378 -15.29 -7.29 -2.02
C GLN A 378 -16.61 -6.57 -1.74
N THR A 379 -16.59 -5.23 -1.87
CA THR A 379 -17.76 -4.37 -1.72
C THR A 379 -18.10 -3.78 -3.08
N GLU A 380 -19.35 -3.87 -3.48
CA GLU A 380 -19.81 -3.31 -4.74
C GLU A 380 -20.57 -1.99 -4.56
N ASP A 381 -21.21 -1.79 -3.43
CA ASP A 381 -22.01 -0.60 -3.12
C ASP A 381 -21.63 0.00 -1.76
N VAL A 382 -20.97 1.16 -1.77
CA VAL A 382 -20.62 1.92 -0.55
C VAL A 382 -21.70 2.93 -0.16
N LEU A 383 -22.65 3.19 -1.05
CA LEU A 383 -23.75 4.12 -0.84
C LEU A 383 -25.08 3.41 -0.52
N GLU A 384 -25.05 2.15 -0.17
CA GLU A 384 -26.24 1.38 0.19
C GLU A 384 -27.06 2.08 1.29
N GLU A 385 -28.36 2.18 1.09
CA GLU A 385 -29.26 2.76 2.08
C GLU A 385 -29.30 1.92 3.36
N SER A 386 -29.29 2.58 4.50
CA SER A 386 -29.41 1.89 5.79
C SER A 386 -30.76 1.18 5.93
N SER A 387 -30.74 -0.09 6.32
CA SER A 387 -31.93 -0.86 6.65
C SER A 387 -32.66 -0.37 7.93
N LEU A 388 -32.07 0.57 8.67
CA LEU A 388 -32.58 1.06 9.96
C LEU A 388 -33.62 2.18 9.86
N GLY A 389 -33.98 2.61 8.67
CA GLY A 389 -35.09 3.54 8.49
C GLY A 389 -34.90 4.64 7.46
N ALA A 390 -36.01 5.13 6.92
CA ALA A 390 -36.04 6.17 5.91
C ALA A 390 -35.36 7.47 6.38
N GLY A 391 -34.36 7.91 5.63
CA GLY A 391 -33.66 9.17 5.86
C GLY A 391 -32.38 9.10 6.69
N HIS A 392 -31.91 7.94 7.08
CA HIS A 392 -30.55 7.74 7.58
C HIS A 392 -29.68 7.18 6.46
N PHE A 393 -28.76 7.99 5.96
CA PHE A 393 -27.73 7.49 5.08
C PHE A 393 -26.69 6.76 5.92
N GLY A 394 -26.65 5.44 5.80
CA GLY A 394 -25.64 4.61 6.45
C GLY A 394 -24.47 4.32 5.53
N PHE A 395 -24.01 5.34 4.76
CA PHE A 395 -22.93 5.18 3.80
C PHE A 395 -21.77 4.40 4.37
N GLY A 396 -21.43 3.28 3.75
CA GLY A 396 -20.29 2.47 4.09
C GLY A 396 -20.28 1.84 5.49
N MET A 397 -21.41 1.81 6.20
CA MET A 397 -21.50 1.35 7.59
C MET A 397 -21.02 -0.08 7.79
N ARG A 398 -21.19 -0.97 6.82
CA ARG A 398 -20.76 -2.36 6.92
C ARG A 398 -19.34 -2.56 6.39
N SER A 399 -19.08 -2.21 5.16
CA SER A 399 -17.83 -2.48 4.47
C SER A 399 -16.67 -1.58 4.92
N VAL A 400 -16.90 -0.28 5.00
CA VAL A 400 -15.85 0.69 5.43
C VAL A 400 -15.45 0.48 6.89
N ARG A 401 -16.36 0.03 7.75
CA ARG A 401 -16.09 -0.21 9.17
C ARG A 401 -15.49 -1.57 9.48
N LEU A 402 -15.61 -2.55 8.58
CA LEU A 402 -15.06 -3.88 8.79
C LEU A 402 -13.56 -3.81 9.02
N ALA A 403 -12.84 -3.22 8.09
CA ALA A 403 -11.39 -3.10 8.16
C ALA A 403 -10.95 -2.27 9.38
N SER A 404 -11.62 -1.14 9.65
CA SER A 404 -11.35 -0.32 10.84
C SER A 404 -11.64 -1.07 12.16
N THR A 405 -12.61 -1.96 12.17
CA THR A 405 -12.91 -2.80 13.34
C THR A 405 -11.87 -3.89 13.51
N ALA A 406 -11.41 -4.50 12.40
CA ALA A 406 -10.40 -5.54 12.40
C ALA A 406 -9.04 -5.05 12.93
N MET A 407 -8.71 -3.76 12.78
CA MET A 407 -7.49 -3.17 13.40
C MET A 407 -7.44 -3.39 14.92
N GLY A 408 -8.59 -3.44 15.58
CA GLY A 408 -8.68 -3.72 17.02
C GLY A 408 -8.28 -5.13 17.44
N LEU A 409 -8.11 -6.07 16.49
CA LEU A 409 -7.65 -7.43 16.74
C LEU A 409 -6.11 -7.53 16.86
N HIS A 410 -5.38 -6.50 16.48
CA HIS A 410 -3.94 -6.29 16.59
C HIS A 410 -3.04 -7.16 15.68
N ASP A 411 -3.30 -8.45 15.54
CA ASP A 411 -2.43 -9.40 14.83
C ASP A 411 -2.97 -9.79 13.44
N VAL A 412 -3.67 -8.87 12.80
CA VAL A 412 -4.25 -9.02 11.45
C VAL A 412 -3.59 -8.03 10.51
N PHE A 413 -3.08 -8.49 9.38
CA PHE A 413 -2.70 -7.59 8.30
C PHE A 413 -3.95 -7.06 7.61
N ILE A 414 -4.05 -5.75 7.38
CA ILE A 414 -5.22 -5.15 6.76
C ILE A 414 -4.79 -4.24 5.62
N LEU A 415 -5.38 -4.47 4.44
CA LEU A 415 -5.32 -3.57 3.31
C LEU A 415 -6.75 -3.22 2.91
N GLN A 416 -7.15 -1.97 3.14
CA GLN A 416 -8.37 -1.41 2.56
C GLN A 416 -8.02 -0.52 1.38
N THR A 417 -8.67 -0.73 0.24
CA THR A 417 -8.43 0.07 -0.97
C THR A 417 -9.57 -0.08 -1.97
N THR A 418 -9.48 0.66 -3.08
CA THR A 418 -10.40 0.52 -4.22
C THR A 418 -9.74 -0.24 -5.36
N SER A 419 -10.53 -0.82 -6.26
CA SER A 419 -10.02 -1.56 -7.42
C SER A 419 -9.11 -0.73 -8.32
N SER A 420 -9.40 0.57 -8.48
CA SER A 420 -8.56 1.48 -9.27
C SER A 420 -7.15 1.65 -8.70
N ASN A 421 -6.95 1.45 -7.40
CA ASN A 421 -5.67 1.66 -6.73
C ASN A 421 -4.89 0.34 -6.48
N LEU A 422 -5.47 -0.83 -6.80
CA LEU A 422 -4.84 -2.14 -6.54
C LEU A 422 -3.49 -2.31 -7.24
N TYR A 423 -3.35 -1.78 -8.46
CA TYR A 423 -2.07 -1.85 -9.18
C TYR A 423 -0.97 -1.08 -8.46
N GLN A 424 -1.27 0.10 -7.94
CA GLN A 424 -0.32 0.92 -7.19
C GLN A 424 0.07 0.23 -5.87
N LEU A 425 -0.89 -0.40 -5.21
CA LEU A 425 -0.73 -1.09 -3.92
C LEU A 425 -0.36 -2.58 -4.05
N ARG A 426 0.07 -3.04 -5.25
CA ARG A 426 0.46 -4.45 -5.46
C ARG A 426 1.56 -4.93 -4.51
N GLY A 427 2.48 -4.04 -4.07
CA GLY A 427 3.47 -4.34 -3.05
C GLY A 427 2.82 -4.67 -1.71
N ARG A 428 1.93 -3.80 -1.23
CA ARG A 428 1.18 -4.01 0.02
C ARG A 428 0.30 -5.28 -0.02
N LEU A 429 -0.26 -5.57 -1.21
CA LEU A 429 -1.00 -6.82 -1.41
C LEU A 429 -0.09 -8.05 -1.22
N LEU A 430 1.11 -8.03 -1.79
CA LEU A 430 2.09 -9.11 -1.63
C LEU A 430 2.58 -9.23 -0.18
N ASP A 431 2.81 -8.11 0.50
CA ASP A 431 3.18 -8.09 1.93
C ASP A 431 2.10 -8.81 2.78
N GLY A 432 0.83 -8.47 2.56
CA GLY A 432 -0.30 -9.12 3.26
C GLY A 432 -0.48 -10.59 2.92
N LEU A 433 -0.23 -10.99 1.66
CA LEU A 433 -0.25 -12.40 1.25
C LEU A 433 0.93 -13.17 1.81
N GLY A 434 2.06 -12.51 2.06
CA GLY A 434 3.25 -13.10 2.69
C GLY A 434 3.21 -13.12 4.22
N TYR A 435 2.29 -12.41 4.84
CA TYR A 435 2.13 -12.38 6.30
C TYR A 435 1.76 -13.77 6.85
N ALA A 436 2.40 -14.23 7.91
CA ALA A 436 2.20 -15.58 8.45
C ALA A 436 0.82 -15.81 9.09
N GLY A 437 0.18 -14.74 9.61
CA GLY A 437 -1.13 -14.77 10.23
C GLY A 437 -2.29 -14.44 9.29
N PRO A 438 -3.46 -14.12 9.85
CA PRO A 438 -4.64 -13.73 9.08
C PRO A 438 -4.43 -12.37 8.39
N ALA A 439 -4.94 -12.26 7.16
CA ALA A 439 -4.91 -11.00 6.43
C ALA A 439 -6.30 -10.67 5.85
N LEU A 440 -6.69 -9.41 5.96
CA LEU A 440 -7.94 -8.87 5.41
C LEU A 440 -7.64 -7.90 4.28
N PHE A 441 -8.16 -8.21 3.10
CA PHE A 441 -8.18 -7.32 1.93
C PHE A 441 -9.61 -6.83 1.74
N SER A 442 -9.88 -5.58 2.07
CA SER A 442 -11.20 -4.94 1.89
C SER A 442 -11.16 -4.06 0.65
N VAL A 443 -11.87 -4.45 -0.41
CA VAL A 443 -11.77 -3.79 -1.72
C VAL A 443 -13.13 -3.35 -2.23
N PHE A 444 -13.25 -2.07 -2.62
CA PHE A 444 -14.40 -1.54 -3.33
C PHE A 444 -14.18 -1.63 -4.84
N SER A 445 -15.10 -2.33 -5.54
CA SER A 445 -14.96 -2.59 -6.98
C SER A 445 -15.53 -1.48 -7.88
N GLY A 446 -16.49 -0.71 -7.38
CA GLY A 446 -17.17 0.33 -8.17
C GLY A 446 -18.09 -0.19 -9.29
N SER A 447 -18.32 -1.51 -9.34
CA SER A 447 -18.97 -2.16 -10.50
C SER A 447 -20.49 -2.21 -10.43
N ALA A 448 -21.06 -2.25 -9.23
CA ALA A 448 -22.50 -2.37 -9.03
C ALA A 448 -23.22 -1.04 -8.89
N ALA A 449 -22.57 0.08 -9.22
CA ALA A 449 -23.27 1.36 -9.18
C ALA A 449 -24.49 1.30 -10.11
N PRO A 450 -25.72 1.10 -9.59
CA PRO A 450 -26.94 1.03 -10.43
C PRO A 450 -27.20 2.36 -11.12
N ALA A 451 -26.28 3.25 -11.06
CA ALA A 451 -26.61 4.63 -10.99
C ALA A 451 -25.81 5.58 -11.85
N GLY A 452 -24.75 5.21 -12.51
CA GLY A 452 -24.00 6.23 -13.26
C GLY A 452 -23.42 5.72 -14.57
N ASP A 453 -23.23 6.62 -15.54
CA ASP A 453 -22.49 6.37 -16.78
C ASP A 453 -20.96 6.36 -16.55
N LEU A 454 -20.51 6.31 -15.28
CA LEU A 454 -19.09 6.23 -14.96
C LEU A 454 -18.59 4.78 -15.08
N PRO A 455 -17.47 4.54 -15.77
CA PRO A 455 -16.84 3.23 -15.77
C PRO A 455 -16.36 2.85 -14.36
N PRO A 456 -16.26 1.54 -14.04
CA PRO A 456 -15.88 1.06 -12.70
C PRO A 456 -14.59 1.66 -12.16
N TYR A 457 -13.59 1.86 -13.02
CA TYR A 457 -12.34 2.53 -12.64
C TYR A 457 -12.58 3.93 -12.04
N LEU A 458 -13.36 4.77 -12.73
CA LEU A 458 -13.64 6.12 -12.23
C LEU A 458 -14.53 6.11 -11.00
N THR A 459 -15.49 5.21 -10.92
CA THR A 459 -16.33 5.03 -9.72
C THR A 459 -15.48 4.65 -8.52
N SER A 460 -14.55 3.72 -8.70
CA SER A 460 -13.59 3.30 -7.66
C SER A 460 -12.66 4.45 -7.23
N ALA A 461 -12.08 5.17 -8.19
CA ALA A 461 -11.20 6.30 -7.92
C ALA A 461 -11.97 7.42 -7.20
N ALA A 462 -13.15 7.78 -7.68
CA ALA A 462 -14.00 8.79 -7.07
C ALA A 462 -14.41 8.44 -5.63
N ALA A 463 -14.64 7.17 -5.31
CA ALA A 463 -14.93 6.72 -3.95
C ALA A 463 -13.75 6.95 -3.00
N MET A 464 -12.53 6.74 -3.46
CA MET A 464 -11.31 6.97 -2.66
C MET A 464 -11.05 8.47 -2.49
N GLU A 465 -11.07 9.23 -3.57
CA GLU A 465 -10.84 10.68 -3.56
C GLU A 465 -11.87 11.42 -2.69
N SER A 466 -13.13 11.02 -2.79
CA SER A 466 -14.22 11.58 -1.98
C SER A 466 -14.24 11.13 -0.53
N ARG A 467 -13.27 10.34 -0.06
CA ARG A 467 -13.24 9.74 1.28
C ARG A 467 -14.42 8.79 1.57
N ALA A 468 -15.21 8.42 0.56
CA ALA A 468 -16.29 7.43 0.72
C ALA A 468 -15.75 6.03 1.03
N PHE A 469 -14.60 5.68 0.44
CA PHE A 469 -13.87 4.43 0.70
C PHE A 469 -12.37 4.70 0.74
N VAL A 470 -11.86 4.99 1.91
CA VAL A 470 -10.48 5.43 2.16
C VAL A 470 -9.50 4.27 2.00
N ALA A 471 -8.36 4.51 1.38
CA ALA A 471 -7.27 3.54 1.35
C ALA A 471 -6.46 3.61 2.66
N PHE A 472 -6.14 2.46 3.24
CA PHE A 472 -5.18 2.37 4.35
C PHE A 472 -4.58 0.98 4.47
N THR A 473 -3.39 0.93 5.06
CA THR A 473 -2.70 -0.31 5.41
C THR A 473 -2.46 -0.36 6.91
N TYR A 474 -2.72 -1.53 7.52
CA TYR A 474 -2.28 -1.84 8.87
C TYR A 474 -1.43 -3.12 8.82
N ASP A 475 -0.15 -2.97 9.13
CA ASP A 475 0.83 -4.06 9.11
C ASP A 475 1.34 -4.32 10.53
N PRO A 476 0.96 -5.44 11.16
CA PRO A 476 1.41 -5.79 12.51
C PRO A 476 2.92 -5.99 12.62
N THR A 477 3.61 -6.23 11.50
CA THR A 477 5.06 -6.51 11.47
C THR A 477 5.91 -5.25 11.32
N ALA A 478 5.32 -4.12 10.92
CA ALA A 478 6.06 -2.89 10.62
C ALA A 478 6.68 -2.21 11.84
N GLY A 479 6.23 -2.56 13.06
CA GLY A 479 6.81 -2.02 14.29
C GLY A 479 5.97 -2.27 15.54
N PRO A 480 6.41 -1.76 16.71
CA PRO A 480 5.77 -2.03 17.98
C PRO A 480 4.56 -1.14 18.28
N ASP A 481 4.38 -0.04 17.56
CA ASP A 481 3.38 0.98 17.85
C ASP A 481 2.46 1.27 16.65
N TRP A 482 1.37 2.00 16.90
CA TRP A 482 0.40 2.35 15.87
C TRP A 482 0.98 3.22 14.76
N ALA A 483 1.90 4.11 15.07
CA ALA A 483 2.49 5.01 14.10
C ALA A 483 3.33 4.29 13.04
N SER A 484 3.94 3.15 13.42
CA SER A 484 4.68 2.31 12.48
C SER A 484 3.78 1.34 11.70
N ARG A 485 2.66 0.90 12.30
CA ARG A 485 1.78 -0.13 11.72
C ARG A 485 0.71 0.41 10.79
N PHE A 486 0.25 1.64 11.02
CA PHE A 486 -0.89 2.23 10.30
C PHE A 486 -0.44 3.33 9.34
N SER A 487 -0.87 3.25 8.06
CA SER A 487 -0.54 4.23 7.02
C SER A 487 -1.78 4.65 6.23
N LEU A 488 -1.88 5.96 5.97
CA LEU A 488 -2.88 6.61 5.09
C LEU A 488 -2.25 7.23 3.84
N GLU A 489 -0.94 7.03 3.62
CA GLU A 489 -0.16 7.70 2.57
C GLU A 489 -0.67 7.43 1.16
N ASP A 490 -1.38 6.32 0.98
CA ASP A 490 -1.90 5.89 -0.33
C ASP A 490 -3.17 6.66 -0.78
N ASN A 491 -3.64 7.63 0.02
CA ASN A 491 -4.73 8.52 -0.36
C ASN A 491 -4.20 9.81 -1.01
N PRO A 492 -4.90 10.39 -1.99
CA PRO A 492 -4.53 11.70 -2.51
C PRO A 492 -4.66 12.78 -1.42
N GLN A 493 -3.62 13.61 -1.26
CA GLN A 493 -3.57 14.73 -0.30
C GLN A 493 -4.11 14.35 1.09
N PRO A 494 -3.45 13.40 1.79
CA PRO A 494 -3.99 12.83 3.04
C PRO A 494 -4.08 13.83 4.19
N GLU A 495 -3.39 14.97 4.10
CA GLU A 495 -3.43 16.07 5.08
C GLU A 495 -4.68 16.95 4.96
N LEU A 496 -5.40 16.87 3.82
CA LEU A 496 -6.62 17.66 3.59
C LEU A 496 -7.88 16.86 3.89
N ASP A 497 -8.97 17.55 4.21
CA ASP A 497 -10.29 16.94 4.33
C ASP A 497 -10.72 16.29 3.03
N TRP A 498 -10.54 17.01 1.93
CA TRP A 498 -10.88 16.64 0.56
C TRP A 498 -9.73 17.00 -0.37
N PRO A 499 -9.43 16.17 -1.38
CA PRO A 499 -8.46 16.53 -2.41
C PRO A 499 -8.92 17.77 -3.17
N ILE A 500 -7.98 18.66 -3.45
CA ILE A 500 -8.24 19.90 -4.19
C ILE A 500 -7.55 19.80 -5.55
N GLU A 501 -8.31 20.07 -6.62
CA GLU A 501 -7.83 20.04 -7.98
C GLU A 501 -8.20 21.31 -8.76
N GLU A 502 -7.47 21.60 -9.84
CA GLU A 502 -7.73 22.73 -10.70
C GLU A 502 -8.84 22.40 -11.70
N LEU A 503 -9.99 23.06 -11.58
CA LEU A 503 -11.05 23.04 -12.57
C LEU A 503 -10.85 24.18 -13.57
N GLU A 504 -10.73 23.83 -14.84
CA GLU A 504 -10.62 24.78 -15.93
C GLU A 504 -11.88 24.77 -16.78
N TYR A 505 -12.50 25.93 -16.96
CA TYR A 505 -13.69 26.09 -17.79
C TYR A 505 -13.72 27.43 -18.50
N ALA A 506 -14.60 27.58 -19.52
CA ALA A 506 -14.86 28.83 -20.18
C ALA A 506 -16.08 29.52 -19.53
N ASP A 507 -15.96 30.80 -19.19
CA ASP A 507 -17.09 31.63 -18.73
C ASP A 507 -18.03 32.04 -19.88
N GLU A 508 -19.04 32.87 -19.57
CA GLU A 508 -19.99 33.39 -20.58
C GLU A 508 -19.32 34.27 -21.64
N ALA A 509 -18.19 34.89 -21.32
CA ALA A 509 -17.39 35.69 -22.23
C ALA A 509 -16.35 34.83 -23.00
N LEU A 510 -16.42 33.52 -22.89
CA LEU A 510 -15.45 32.55 -23.44
C LEU A 510 -14.01 32.79 -22.93
N GLN A 511 -13.89 33.38 -21.74
CA GLN A 511 -12.61 33.52 -21.08
C GLN A 511 -12.32 32.26 -20.25
N ARG A 512 -11.07 31.84 -20.27
CA ARG A 512 -10.58 30.69 -19.50
C ARG A 512 -10.53 31.07 -18.03
N VAL A 513 -11.30 30.38 -17.21
CA VAL A 513 -11.32 30.50 -15.75
C VAL A 513 -10.67 29.26 -15.15
N ARG A 514 -9.86 29.45 -14.13
CA ARG A 514 -9.26 28.41 -13.32
C ARG A 514 -9.66 28.60 -11.87
N GLU A 515 -10.16 27.55 -11.28
CA GLU A 515 -10.67 27.53 -9.91
C GLU A 515 -10.16 26.28 -9.19
N GLN A 516 -9.71 26.43 -7.94
CA GLN A 516 -9.38 25.29 -7.10
C GLN A 516 -10.67 24.74 -6.50
N VAL A 517 -10.97 23.47 -6.74
CA VAL A 517 -12.22 22.82 -6.35
C VAL A 517 -11.91 21.55 -5.58
N ALA A 518 -12.53 21.37 -4.42
CA ALA A 518 -12.44 20.15 -3.64
C ALA A 518 -13.35 19.05 -4.21
N PHE A 519 -12.84 17.80 -4.30
CA PHE A 519 -13.65 16.65 -4.65
C PHE A 519 -14.20 16.00 -3.38
N THR A 520 -15.47 16.25 -3.09
CA THR A 520 -16.12 15.83 -1.84
C THR A 520 -16.96 14.56 -2.00
N ILE A 521 -17.41 13.96 -0.88
CA ILE A 521 -18.37 12.86 -0.94
C ILE A 521 -19.66 13.24 -1.67
N VAL A 522 -20.03 14.52 -1.68
CA VAL A 522 -21.24 14.97 -2.38
C VAL A 522 -21.05 14.90 -3.90
N ASP A 523 -19.82 15.16 -4.39
CA ASP A 523 -19.45 14.96 -5.79
C ASP A 523 -19.53 13.49 -6.19
N PHE A 524 -19.15 12.58 -5.31
CA PHE A 524 -19.30 11.13 -5.54
C PHE A 524 -20.78 10.72 -5.56
N ILE A 525 -21.58 11.21 -4.60
CA ILE A 525 -23.00 10.86 -4.47
C ILE A 525 -23.82 11.38 -5.65
N VAL A 526 -23.47 12.51 -6.26
CA VAL A 526 -24.20 13.04 -7.43
C VAL A 526 -24.14 12.09 -8.63
N CYS A 527 -23.14 11.23 -8.70
CA CYS A 527 -23.05 10.20 -9.72
C CYS A 527 -24.10 9.07 -9.54
N ASP A 528 -24.75 8.98 -8.37
CA ASP A 528 -25.70 7.91 -8.07
C ASP A 528 -27.15 8.40 -8.18
N ARG A 529 -27.90 7.84 -9.14
CA ARG A 529 -29.29 8.18 -9.44
C ARG A 529 -30.25 8.07 -8.25
N ARG A 530 -29.97 7.15 -7.30
CA ARG A 530 -30.78 6.95 -6.10
C ARG A 530 -30.93 8.24 -5.28
N TYR A 531 -29.91 9.10 -5.35
CA TYR A 531 -29.81 10.34 -4.56
C TYR A 531 -30.18 11.61 -5.33
N ALA A 532 -30.61 11.52 -6.59
CA ALA A 532 -30.96 12.67 -7.44
C ALA A 532 -31.97 13.63 -6.77
N ARG A 533 -32.87 13.10 -5.94
CA ARG A 533 -33.88 13.88 -5.17
C ARG A 533 -33.26 14.88 -4.17
N HIS A 534 -32.01 14.66 -3.75
CA HIS A 534 -31.29 15.50 -2.78
C HIS A 534 -30.56 16.68 -3.43
N PHE A 535 -30.71 16.82 -4.75
CA PHE A 535 -30.10 17.86 -5.55
C PHE A 535 -31.15 18.66 -6.31
N ALA A 536 -30.87 19.94 -6.54
CA ALA A 536 -31.68 20.79 -7.42
C ALA A 536 -30.76 21.70 -8.22
N ARG A 537 -31.04 21.84 -9.53
CA ARG A 537 -30.29 22.72 -10.42
C ARG A 537 -30.71 24.18 -10.27
N ILE A 538 -29.71 25.06 -10.12
CA ILE A 538 -29.93 26.51 -10.15
C ILE A 538 -29.70 27.01 -11.58
N PRO A 539 -30.69 27.67 -12.20
CA PRO A 539 -30.48 28.36 -13.48
C PRO A 539 -29.30 29.33 -13.41
N ARG A 540 -28.45 29.37 -14.44
CA ARG A 540 -27.23 30.19 -14.45
C ARG A 540 -27.47 31.65 -14.20
N SER A 541 -28.59 32.18 -14.68
CA SER A 541 -29.05 33.58 -14.45
C SER A 541 -29.34 33.92 -12.98
N ARG A 542 -29.42 32.90 -12.11
CA ARG A 542 -29.73 33.01 -10.68
C ARG A 542 -28.56 32.66 -9.77
N TRP A 543 -27.36 32.44 -10.33
CA TRP A 543 -26.17 32.25 -9.53
C TRP A 543 -25.88 33.53 -8.74
N ASN A 544 -25.61 33.35 -7.46
CA ASN A 544 -25.36 34.48 -6.53
C ASN A 544 -24.26 34.07 -5.53
N GLY A 545 -23.76 35.05 -4.79
CA GLY A 545 -22.69 34.83 -3.79
C GLY A 545 -23.13 34.12 -2.50
N ASN A 546 -24.45 33.80 -2.35
CA ASN A 546 -24.93 33.04 -1.19
C ASN A 546 -24.78 31.55 -1.38
N THR A 547 -24.56 31.06 -2.61
CA THR A 547 -24.24 29.67 -2.89
C THR A 547 -22.72 29.48 -2.85
N ILE A 548 -22.24 28.63 -1.94
CA ILE A 548 -20.81 28.38 -1.74
C ILE A 548 -20.51 26.88 -1.97
N PRO A 549 -19.29 26.52 -2.34
CA PRO A 549 -18.87 25.10 -2.46
C PRO A 549 -19.15 24.30 -1.19
N VAL A 550 -19.37 23.00 -1.35
CA VAL A 550 -19.67 22.07 -0.22
C VAL A 550 -18.57 22.05 0.82
N ASP A 551 -17.31 22.03 0.41
CA ASP A 551 -16.15 22.03 1.31
C ASP A 551 -16.06 23.31 2.13
N GLU A 552 -16.24 24.47 1.51
CA GLU A 552 -16.31 25.76 2.20
C GLU A 552 -17.47 25.79 3.21
N TRP A 553 -18.65 25.29 2.81
CA TRP A 553 -19.81 25.20 3.70
C TRP A 553 -19.55 24.30 4.92
N LEU A 554 -18.87 23.17 4.72
CA LEU A 554 -18.48 22.24 5.79
C LEU A 554 -17.42 22.81 6.72
N ALA A 555 -16.57 23.71 6.24
CA ALA A 555 -15.51 24.34 7.03
C ALA A 555 -16.06 25.44 7.97
N LEU A 556 -17.24 26.00 7.69
CA LEU A 556 -17.85 27.05 8.51
C LEU A 556 -18.44 26.49 9.81
N ASP A 557 -18.32 27.31 10.87
CA ASP A 557 -19.04 27.04 12.13
C ASP A 557 -20.56 27.11 11.90
N PRO A 558 -21.39 26.26 12.49
CA PRO A 558 -22.85 26.33 12.37
C PRO A 558 -23.45 27.69 12.68
N LYS A 559 -22.77 28.53 13.47
CA LYS A 559 -23.17 29.91 13.81
C LYS A 559 -22.94 30.91 12.66
N ASP A 560 -21.94 30.59 11.79
CA ASP A 560 -21.50 31.48 10.71
C ASP A 560 -22.09 31.06 9.34
N LEU A 561 -22.85 29.95 9.30
CA LEU A 561 -23.52 29.48 8.09
C LEU A 561 -24.54 30.52 7.56
N GLY A 562 -25.27 31.21 8.42
CA GLY A 562 -26.25 32.22 8.05
C GLY A 562 -27.23 31.72 7.00
N GLU A 563 -27.28 32.44 5.87
CA GLU A 563 -28.13 32.13 4.72
C GLU A 563 -27.35 31.44 3.58
N ARG A 564 -26.17 30.88 3.84
CA ARG A 564 -25.33 30.24 2.83
C ARG A 564 -25.85 28.84 2.49
N ILE A 565 -25.85 28.52 1.20
CA ILE A 565 -26.39 27.29 0.65
C ILE A 565 -25.26 26.53 -0.07
N PRO A 566 -25.02 25.24 0.25
CA PRO A 566 -23.96 24.46 -0.38
C PRO A 566 -24.34 24.08 -1.81
N HIS A 567 -23.35 24.10 -2.72
CA HIS A 567 -23.49 23.62 -4.08
C HIS A 567 -22.30 22.77 -4.50
N VAL A 568 -22.52 21.91 -5.50
CA VAL A 568 -21.49 21.20 -6.27
C VAL A 568 -21.50 21.64 -7.72
N ASN A 569 -20.32 21.63 -8.34
CA ASN A 569 -20.14 21.91 -9.75
C ASN A 569 -20.24 20.62 -10.56
N VAL A 570 -21.14 20.57 -11.53
CA VAL A 570 -21.35 19.41 -12.39
C VAL A 570 -21.40 19.81 -13.85
N VAL A 571 -21.17 18.84 -14.75
CA VAL A 571 -21.35 19.03 -16.19
C VAL A 571 -22.41 18.06 -16.73
N ASP A 572 -23.14 18.51 -17.73
CA ASP A 572 -24.08 17.68 -18.50
C ASP A 572 -23.38 16.88 -19.62
N GLU A 573 -24.15 16.21 -20.47
CA GLU A 573 -23.64 15.41 -21.60
C GLU A 573 -22.91 16.25 -22.68
N HIS A 574 -23.08 17.58 -22.64
CA HIS A 574 -22.47 18.54 -23.57
C HIS A 574 -21.31 19.31 -22.94
N ASP A 575 -20.84 18.88 -21.75
CA ASP A 575 -19.80 19.53 -20.95
C ASP A 575 -20.14 20.97 -20.52
N VAL A 576 -21.44 21.30 -20.41
CA VAL A 576 -21.88 22.58 -19.90
C VAL A 576 -21.88 22.55 -18.36
N LEU A 577 -21.23 23.55 -17.75
CA LEU A 577 -21.12 23.67 -16.30
C LEU A 577 -22.46 24.12 -15.67
N HIS A 578 -22.90 23.39 -14.66
CA HIS A 578 -24.06 23.64 -13.84
C HIS A 578 -23.71 23.64 -12.35
N ARG A 579 -24.53 24.34 -11.55
CA ARG A 579 -24.51 24.30 -10.09
C ARG A 579 -25.74 23.60 -9.55
N LEU A 580 -25.49 22.57 -8.71
CA LEU A 580 -26.54 21.86 -7.99
C LEU A 580 -26.46 22.18 -6.52
N ILE A 581 -27.58 22.70 -5.96
CA ILE A 581 -27.69 22.85 -4.49
C ILE A 581 -28.05 21.53 -3.85
N VAL A 582 -27.62 21.41 -2.60
CA VAL A 582 -27.65 20.17 -1.83
C VAL A 582 -28.54 20.33 -0.61
N ASP A 583 -29.33 19.31 -0.25
CA ASP A 583 -30.17 19.37 0.93
C ASP A 583 -29.38 19.12 2.24
N ALA A 584 -29.96 19.53 3.36
CA ALA A 584 -29.33 19.43 4.68
C ALA A 584 -29.09 17.99 5.13
N LYS A 585 -29.86 17.00 4.63
CA LYS A 585 -29.69 15.60 4.96
C LYS A 585 -28.38 15.07 4.36
N LEU A 586 -28.14 15.39 3.10
CA LEU A 586 -26.92 14.96 2.42
C LEU A 586 -25.69 15.69 3.01
N MET A 587 -25.84 16.97 3.37
CA MET A 587 -24.77 17.72 4.06
C MET A 587 -24.43 17.14 5.43
N GLN A 588 -25.41 16.58 6.15
CA GLN A 588 -25.17 15.89 7.40
C GLN A 588 -24.38 14.57 7.18
N ALA A 589 -24.65 13.85 6.10
CA ALA A 589 -23.87 12.67 5.72
C ALA A 589 -22.43 13.04 5.35
N ALA A 590 -22.24 14.13 4.58
CA ALA A 590 -20.92 14.65 4.25
C ALA A 590 -20.11 15.05 5.50
N ARG A 591 -20.75 15.68 6.48
CA ARG A 591 -20.09 15.99 7.77
C ARG A 591 -19.63 14.74 8.51
N ARG A 592 -20.45 13.70 8.54
CA ARG A 592 -20.06 12.41 9.16
C ARG A 592 -18.90 11.74 8.42
N CYS A 593 -18.88 11.80 7.09
CA CYS A 593 -17.76 11.28 6.30
C CYS A 593 -16.46 11.99 6.66
N ARG A 594 -16.48 13.31 6.76
CA ARG A 594 -15.35 14.13 7.18
C ARG A 594 -14.89 13.77 8.62
N GLU A 595 -15.82 13.63 9.56
CA GLU A 595 -15.51 13.22 10.94
C GLU A 595 -14.84 11.84 11.01
N LEU A 596 -15.27 10.89 10.19
CA LEU A 596 -14.61 9.58 10.07
C LEU A 596 -13.20 9.69 9.51
N TRP A 597 -13.01 10.54 8.49
CA TRP A 597 -11.71 10.81 7.92
C TRP A 597 -10.76 11.46 8.95
N HIS A 598 -11.21 12.45 9.72
CA HIS A 598 -10.43 13.06 10.80
C HIS A 598 -10.00 12.01 11.85
N GLY A 599 -10.88 11.05 12.17
CA GLY A 599 -10.53 9.94 13.09
C GLY A 599 -9.38 9.08 12.54
N LEU A 600 -9.37 8.80 11.24
CA LEU A 600 -8.28 8.06 10.60
C LEU A 600 -6.99 8.90 10.50
N GLN A 601 -7.09 10.19 10.17
CA GLN A 601 -5.95 11.11 10.19
C GLN A 601 -5.32 11.20 11.59
N GLU A 602 -6.13 11.24 12.65
CA GLU A 602 -5.64 11.24 14.02
C GLU A 602 -4.89 9.94 14.35
N LEU A 603 -5.41 8.77 13.92
CA LEU A 603 -4.73 7.48 14.06
C LEU A 603 -3.41 7.44 13.27
N GLY A 604 -3.41 7.97 12.05
CA GLY A 604 -2.23 8.06 11.18
C GLY A 604 -1.23 9.15 11.58
N GLY A 605 -1.50 9.90 12.65
CA GLY A 605 -0.60 10.95 13.14
C GLY A 605 -0.56 12.22 12.28
N ILE A 606 -1.40 12.34 11.23
CA ILE A 606 -1.43 13.49 10.32
C ILE A 606 -1.95 14.73 11.06
N HIS A 607 -3.06 14.61 11.79
CA HIS A 607 -3.64 15.63 12.67
C HIS A 607 -3.86 15.05 14.06
N ASN A 608 -2.75 14.88 14.82
CA ASN A 608 -2.80 14.24 16.11
C ASN A 608 -3.16 15.23 17.22
N SER A 609 -4.44 15.24 17.64
CA SER A 609 -4.95 16.15 18.66
C SER A 609 -4.29 15.96 20.03
N HIS A 610 -3.77 14.76 20.33
CA HIS A 610 -3.04 14.51 21.59
C HIS A 610 -1.65 15.16 21.55
N ALA A 611 -0.93 15.04 20.44
CA ALA A 611 0.36 15.69 20.24
C ALA A 611 0.21 17.22 20.27
N GLU A 612 -0.79 17.77 19.58
CA GLU A 612 -1.09 19.21 19.59
C GLU A 612 -1.39 19.75 20.99
N ARG A 613 -2.22 19.02 21.76
CA ARG A 613 -2.51 19.40 23.16
C ARG A 613 -1.29 19.29 24.06
N LEU A 614 -0.41 18.33 23.83
CA LEU A 614 0.85 18.22 24.56
C LEU A 614 1.75 19.41 24.23
N LEU A 615 1.98 19.68 22.96
CA LEU A 615 2.78 20.82 22.50
C LEU A 615 2.22 22.15 22.99
N ALA A 616 0.90 22.32 22.98
CA ALA A 616 0.27 23.53 23.52
C ALA A 616 0.53 23.69 25.03
N ARG A 617 0.45 22.61 25.80
CA ARG A 617 0.77 22.64 27.23
C ARG A 617 2.24 22.96 27.48
N GLU A 618 3.15 22.35 26.75
CA GLU A 618 4.58 22.62 26.85
C GLU A 618 4.90 24.08 26.48
N ARG A 619 4.30 24.61 25.41
CA ARG A 619 4.46 26.03 25.04
C ARG A 619 4.03 26.97 26.17
N VAL A 620 2.87 26.71 26.77
CA VAL A 620 2.39 27.53 27.90
C VAL A 620 3.38 27.42 29.08
N ALA A 621 3.86 26.23 29.41
CA ALA A 621 4.83 26.02 30.49
C ALA A 621 6.16 26.77 30.23
N TRP A 622 6.65 26.71 28.98
CA TRP A 622 7.87 27.45 28.57
C TRP A 622 7.67 28.98 28.58
N ASP A 623 6.52 29.46 28.13
CA ASP A 623 6.21 30.90 28.20
C ASP A 623 6.11 31.40 29.63
N GLU A 624 5.49 30.63 30.56
CA GLU A 624 5.48 30.93 31.96
C GLU A 624 6.90 30.89 32.59
N GLN A 625 7.72 29.91 32.20
CA GLN A 625 9.09 29.82 32.69
C GLN A 625 9.92 31.02 32.22
N ARG A 626 9.83 31.33 30.92
CA ARG A 626 10.50 32.50 30.32
C ARG A 626 10.04 33.82 30.98
N GLN A 627 8.75 33.95 31.26
CA GLN A 627 8.22 35.15 31.94
C GLN A 627 8.77 35.27 33.35
N ARG A 628 8.79 34.16 34.10
CA ARG A 628 9.39 34.14 35.47
C ARG A 628 10.87 34.53 35.44
N GLU A 629 11.61 34.09 34.45
CA GLU A 629 13.03 34.40 34.27
C GLU A 629 13.24 35.87 33.90
N LEU A 630 12.44 36.39 32.98
CA LEU A 630 12.44 37.83 32.65
C LEU A 630 12.08 38.69 33.86
N ASP A 631 11.11 38.29 34.67
CA ASP A 631 10.72 39.00 35.88
C ASP A 631 11.83 38.95 36.95
N ARG A 632 12.55 37.81 37.03
CA ARG A 632 13.73 37.69 37.94
C ARG A 632 14.86 38.63 37.49
N VAL A 633 15.21 38.62 36.21
CA VAL A 633 16.26 39.52 35.66
C VAL A 633 15.86 41.00 35.84
N ARG A 634 14.59 41.34 35.63
CA ARG A 634 14.09 42.69 35.88
C ARG A 634 14.15 43.08 37.37
N ALA A 635 13.85 42.15 38.26
CA ALA A 635 13.96 42.39 39.72
C ALA A 635 15.41 42.56 40.14
N GLU A 636 16.34 41.74 39.60
CA GLU A 636 17.77 41.87 39.85
C GLU A 636 18.35 43.20 39.32
N ALA A 637 17.88 43.64 38.12
CA ALA A 637 18.27 44.92 37.54
C ALA A 637 17.67 46.14 38.26
N ALA A 638 16.59 45.96 39.02
CA ALA A 638 15.93 47.03 39.78
C ALA A 638 16.49 47.20 41.20
N THR A 639 17.42 46.35 41.70
CA THR A 639 18.08 46.49 42.96
C THR A 639 19.14 47.61 42.84
N PRO A 640 19.05 48.72 43.63
CA PRO A 640 20.05 49.78 43.55
C PRO A 640 21.40 49.24 44.07
N VAL A 641 22.40 49.26 43.24
CA VAL A 641 23.80 49.05 43.67
C VAL A 641 24.20 50.28 44.48
N GLU A 642 24.28 50.14 45.79
CA GLU A 642 25.00 51.10 46.64
C GLU A 642 26.46 51.09 46.17
N ALA A 643 26.92 52.22 45.65
CA ALA A 643 28.29 52.41 45.23
C ALA A 643 29.20 52.46 46.46
N PRO A 644 30.26 51.67 46.56
CA PRO A 644 31.37 51.94 47.45
C PRO A 644 32.35 52.86 46.74
N ASP A 645 32.69 53.95 47.46
CA ASP A 645 33.71 54.90 47.13
C ASP A 645 35.10 54.26 47.23
N GLU A 646 35.94 54.65 46.25
CA GLU A 646 37.41 54.64 46.26
C GLU A 646 38.23 53.33 46.45
N ALA A 647 39.01 52.95 45.47
CA ALA A 647 40.44 53.12 45.36
C ALA A 647 41.05 52.29 44.23
N LEU A 648 41.86 52.99 43.44
CA LEU A 648 42.87 52.46 42.51
C LEU A 648 43.81 51.45 43.18
N ASP A 649 44.13 50.31 42.65
CA ASP A 649 45.46 49.94 42.13
C ASP A 649 45.57 48.44 41.73
N GLU A 650 46.34 48.28 40.65
CA GLU A 650 47.17 47.12 40.25
C GLU A 650 46.55 45.73 40.03
N ALA A 651 46.68 45.32 38.73
CA ALA A 651 46.78 43.92 38.37
C ALA A 651 48.05 43.25 38.97
N PRO A 652 48.19 41.96 39.15
CA PRO A 652 48.35 41.03 38.05
C PRO A 652 47.82 39.57 38.22
N GLU A 653 47.69 38.91 37.09
CA GLU A 653 48.03 37.50 36.73
C GLU A 653 47.60 36.29 37.58
N GLU A 654 47.03 35.38 36.78
CA GLU A 654 47.20 33.91 36.73
C GLU A 654 46.58 32.99 37.80
N VAL A 655 45.88 32.06 37.29
CA VAL A 655 46.03 30.59 37.28
C VAL A 655 44.70 29.85 37.51
N ALA A 656 44.45 28.99 36.50
CA ALA A 656 43.55 27.89 36.29
C ALA A 656 43.09 27.09 37.53
N GLU A 657 41.90 26.56 37.49
CA GLU A 657 41.55 25.15 37.35
C GLU A 657 40.05 24.89 37.52
N ALA A 658 39.51 24.36 36.48
CA ALA A 658 38.79 23.08 36.25
C ALA A 658 37.40 22.87 36.87
N VAL A 659 36.39 22.89 35.95
CA VAL A 659 35.46 21.83 35.54
C VAL A 659 34.42 21.28 36.55
N PRO A 660 33.26 20.83 36.13
CA PRO A 660 32.36 21.14 34.99
C PRO A 660 30.88 21.28 35.43
N SER A 661 30.09 21.92 34.63
CA SER A 661 28.65 21.63 34.51
C SER A 661 28.14 22.03 33.13
N ALA A 662 27.20 21.23 32.63
CA ALA A 662 26.68 21.23 31.28
C ALA A 662 26.11 22.58 30.83
N PRO A 663 26.16 22.88 29.54
CA PRO A 663 25.69 24.14 28.99
C PRO A 663 24.19 24.07 28.68
N GLU A 664 23.44 24.99 29.28
CA GLU A 664 22.20 25.47 28.69
C GLU A 664 22.57 26.40 27.53
N GLU A 665 22.25 25.99 26.30
CA GLU A 665 22.37 26.85 25.14
C GLU A 665 21.32 27.97 25.20
N LEU A 666 21.79 29.14 25.61
CA LEU A 666 21.14 30.41 25.31
C LEU A 666 21.13 30.58 23.80
N ALA A 667 19.94 30.75 23.23
CA ALA A 667 19.83 31.23 21.85
C ALA A 667 20.35 32.66 21.78
N GLU A 668 21.66 32.80 21.51
CA GLU A 668 22.23 34.08 21.07
C GLU A 668 21.57 34.44 19.75
N GLU A 669 21.10 35.67 19.58
CA GLU A 669 20.78 36.28 18.32
C GLU A 669 22.04 36.20 17.45
N ARG A 670 22.18 35.15 16.66
CA ARG A 670 23.32 34.95 15.77
C ARG A 670 23.22 36.00 14.67
N SER A 671 24.27 36.75 14.48
CA SER A 671 24.42 37.69 13.38
C SER A 671 24.22 36.93 12.07
N SER A 672 23.32 37.41 11.20
CA SER A 672 23.10 36.84 9.85
C SER A 672 24.32 36.94 8.94
N ASP A 673 25.42 37.46 9.43
CA ASP A 673 26.64 37.73 8.68
C ASP A 673 27.63 36.55 8.68
N GLU A 674 27.56 35.64 9.68
CA GLU A 674 28.44 34.48 9.79
C GLU A 674 27.80 33.19 9.27
N PRO A 675 28.56 32.30 8.58
CA PRO A 675 28.03 31.02 8.15
C PRO A 675 27.77 30.07 9.32
N TRP A 676 26.65 29.37 9.31
CA TRP A 676 26.27 28.43 10.35
C TRP A 676 25.42 27.27 9.85
N ILE A 677 25.29 26.21 10.65
CA ILE A 677 24.48 25.02 10.36
C ILE A 677 23.48 24.79 11.51
N GLU A 678 22.24 24.44 11.17
CA GLU A 678 21.29 23.90 12.14
C GLU A 678 21.66 22.44 12.49
N THR A 679 22.73 22.27 13.23
CA THR A 679 23.42 21.00 13.48
C THR A 679 22.47 19.90 13.98
N THR A 680 21.48 20.24 14.81
CA THR A 680 20.50 19.30 15.39
C THR A 680 19.57 18.67 14.34
N ARG A 681 19.44 19.25 13.14
CA ARG A 681 18.62 18.75 12.02
C ARG A 681 19.43 18.00 10.97
N CYS A 682 20.73 17.78 11.19
CA CYS A 682 21.62 17.15 10.24
C CYS A 682 21.24 15.67 9.99
N SER A 683 21.02 15.30 8.72
CA SER A 683 20.71 13.93 8.28
C SER A 683 21.94 13.03 8.07
N THR A 684 23.15 13.51 8.33
CA THR A 684 24.41 12.75 8.16
C THR A 684 24.63 12.23 6.72
N CYS A 685 24.24 13.01 5.71
CA CYS A 685 24.31 12.61 4.30
C CYS A 685 25.72 12.64 3.67
N ASN A 686 26.73 13.20 4.33
CA ASN A 686 28.13 13.40 3.89
C ASN A 686 28.33 14.40 2.74
N GLU A 687 27.32 15.04 2.20
CA GLU A 687 27.45 15.95 1.04
C GLU A 687 28.34 17.17 1.35
N CYS A 688 28.12 17.85 2.48
CA CYS A 688 28.93 19.00 2.88
C CYS A 688 30.39 18.63 3.18
N THR A 689 30.63 17.50 3.84
CA THR A 689 32.00 17.02 4.16
C THR A 689 32.71 16.50 2.92
N ALA A 690 32.02 16.06 1.86
CA ALA A 690 32.58 15.69 0.59
C ALA A 690 33.05 16.92 -0.24
N ILE A 691 32.38 18.08 -0.03
CA ILE A 691 32.79 19.35 -0.69
C ILE A 691 34.03 19.93 -0.02
N ASN A 692 34.05 20.02 1.32
CA ASN A 692 35.22 20.51 2.06
C ASN A 692 35.28 19.88 3.47
N ASP A 693 36.17 18.91 3.67
CA ASP A 693 36.36 18.16 4.91
C ASP A 693 37.11 18.93 6.02
N ARG A 694 37.67 20.10 5.69
CA ARG A 694 38.35 21.01 6.65
C ARG A 694 37.37 22.01 7.22
N MET A 695 36.42 22.47 6.40
CA MET A 695 35.38 23.42 6.80
C MET A 695 34.25 22.73 7.56
N PHE A 696 33.75 21.59 7.03
CA PHE A 696 32.64 20.84 7.58
C PHE A 696 33.14 19.56 8.25
N VAL A 697 32.85 19.38 9.53
CA VAL A 697 33.22 18.19 10.28
C VAL A 697 32.03 17.67 11.07
N TYR A 698 32.07 16.41 11.44
CA TYR A 698 31.05 15.80 12.30
C TYR A 698 31.44 15.92 13.77
N ASP A 699 30.45 16.19 14.62
CA ASP A 699 30.54 16.10 16.07
C ASP A 699 30.46 14.64 16.56
N GLU A 700 30.47 14.44 17.88
CA GLU A 700 30.36 13.12 18.50
C GLU A 700 29.04 12.41 18.19
N ASN A 701 27.99 13.16 17.85
CA ASN A 701 26.65 12.67 17.50
C ASN A 701 26.51 12.41 15.99
N LYS A 702 27.60 12.54 15.20
CA LYS A 702 27.63 12.47 13.73
C LYS A 702 26.79 13.57 13.05
N GLN A 703 26.67 14.73 13.68
CA GLN A 703 26.00 15.88 13.12
C GLN A 703 27.02 16.87 12.58
N ALA A 704 26.79 17.40 11.38
CA ALA A 704 27.72 18.31 10.71
C ALA A 704 27.69 19.69 11.39
N HIS A 705 28.89 20.29 11.58
CA HIS A 705 29.07 21.67 11.99
C HIS A 705 30.21 22.32 11.23
N ILE A 706 30.24 23.64 11.18
CA ILE A 706 31.35 24.40 10.60
C ILE A 706 32.44 24.52 11.65
N LYS A 707 33.58 23.86 11.39
CA LYS A 707 34.76 23.90 12.26
C LYS A 707 35.60 25.12 12.03
N ASP A 708 35.85 25.45 10.76
CA ASP A 708 36.66 26.58 10.37
C ASP A 708 36.09 27.20 9.07
N PRO A 709 35.38 28.31 9.16
CA PRO A 709 34.78 28.95 8.00
C PRO A 709 35.81 29.62 7.07
N ASP A 710 37.05 29.76 7.50
CA ASP A 710 38.14 30.31 6.68
C ASP A 710 38.95 29.22 5.94
N ALA A 711 38.63 27.94 6.20
CA ALA A 711 39.27 26.79 5.54
C ALA A 711 38.86 26.58 4.08
N GLY A 712 37.93 27.40 3.54
CA GLY A 712 37.42 27.30 2.18
C GLY A 712 36.91 28.61 1.62
N THR A 713 36.19 28.53 0.49
CA THR A 713 35.67 29.67 -0.28
C THR A 713 34.18 29.87 0.02
N PHE A 714 33.66 31.08 -0.27
CA PHE A 714 32.19 31.33 -0.18
C PHE A 714 31.42 30.44 -1.17
N ARG A 715 32.03 30.13 -2.32
CA ARG A 715 31.50 29.18 -3.31
C ARG A 715 31.22 27.79 -2.68
N GLU A 716 32.18 27.26 -1.93
CA GLU A 716 32.02 25.96 -1.27
C GLU A 716 30.92 25.96 -0.18
N LEU A 717 30.74 27.12 0.51
CA LEU A 717 29.60 27.29 1.43
C LEU A 717 28.28 27.29 0.72
N VAL A 718 28.16 27.96 -0.44
CA VAL A 718 26.90 28.00 -1.23
C VAL A 718 26.66 26.64 -1.85
N GLU A 719 27.64 25.96 -2.41
CA GLU A 719 27.53 24.61 -2.97
C GLU A 719 27.12 23.58 -1.88
N ALA A 720 27.65 23.72 -0.67
CA ALA A 720 27.25 22.86 0.44
C ALA A 720 25.79 23.12 0.90
N ALA A 721 25.33 24.37 0.87
CA ALA A 721 23.95 24.71 1.17
C ALA A 721 22.98 24.13 0.13
N GLU A 722 23.33 24.20 -1.16
CA GLU A 722 22.55 23.63 -2.27
C GLU A 722 22.53 22.10 -2.26
N ALA A 723 23.64 21.44 -1.89
CA ALA A 723 23.75 20.00 -1.80
C ALA A 723 23.06 19.43 -0.53
N CYS A 724 22.76 20.29 0.45
CA CYS A 724 22.13 19.85 1.70
C CYS A 724 20.67 19.47 1.51
N GLN A 725 20.34 18.19 1.59
CA GLN A 725 18.99 17.66 1.37
C GLN A 725 17.93 18.21 2.34
N VAL A 726 18.34 18.71 3.49
CA VAL A 726 17.47 19.28 4.54
C VAL A 726 17.60 20.79 4.69
N ALA A 727 18.37 21.46 3.79
CA ALA A 727 18.53 22.91 3.68
C ALA A 727 18.84 23.62 5.03
N ILE A 728 19.80 23.10 5.79
CA ILE A 728 20.17 23.57 7.13
C ILE A 728 21.48 24.34 7.18
N ILE A 729 22.13 24.57 6.05
CA ILE A 729 23.40 25.29 5.95
C ILE A 729 23.13 26.71 5.47
N HIS A 730 23.53 27.70 6.28
CA HIS A 730 23.35 29.12 6.02
C HIS A 730 24.71 29.73 5.69
N PRO A 731 24.97 30.14 4.45
CA PRO A 731 26.30 30.60 3.99
C PRO A 731 26.79 31.91 4.61
N GLY A 732 25.87 32.73 5.18
CA GLY A 732 26.20 34.04 5.69
C GLY A 732 26.67 35.04 4.61
N LYS A 733 27.55 35.97 4.94
CA LYS A 733 28.12 36.95 4.01
C LYS A 733 29.50 36.49 3.50
N PRO A 734 29.85 36.80 2.24
CA PRO A 734 31.18 36.50 1.70
C PRO A 734 32.27 37.23 2.46
N ARG A 735 33.32 36.51 2.86
CA ARG A 735 34.47 37.07 3.56
C ARG A 735 35.53 37.66 2.61
N ASN A 736 35.60 37.11 1.39
CA ASN A 736 36.46 37.62 0.35
C ASN A 736 35.66 38.40 -0.70
N PRO A 737 35.77 39.76 -0.74
CA PRO A 737 35.03 40.57 -1.69
C PRO A 737 35.54 40.45 -3.15
N ASP A 738 36.70 39.87 -3.37
CA ASP A 738 37.33 39.71 -4.67
C ASP A 738 37.14 38.28 -5.25
N GLU A 739 36.20 37.49 -4.67
CA GLU A 739 35.98 36.15 -5.15
C GLU A 739 35.28 36.13 -6.52
N ALA A 740 35.80 35.30 -7.43
CA ALA A 740 35.30 35.26 -8.81
C ALA A 740 33.85 34.78 -8.90
N GLY A 741 32.94 35.56 -9.51
CA GLY A 741 31.54 35.24 -9.67
C GLY A 741 30.70 35.54 -8.44
N LEU A 742 31.13 36.48 -7.60
CA LEU A 742 30.50 36.79 -6.32
C LEU A 742 29.03 37.24 -6.44
N GLU A 743 28.65 38.00 -7.50
CA GLU A 743 27.27 38.42 -7.71
C GLU A 743 26.31 37.20 -7.92
N GLU A 744 26.73 36.24 -8.73
CA GLU A 744 26.00 34.99 -8.95
C GLU A 744 25.89 34.15 -7.67
N LEU A 745 26.97 34.07 -6.89
CA LEU A 745 26.99 33.33 -5.62
C LEU A 745 26.09 33.98 -4.57
N LEU A 746 26.00 35.29 -4.51
CA LEU A 746 25.07 36.00 -3.62
C LEU A 746 23.64 35.80 -4.00
N GLU A 747 23.30 35.76 -5.30
CA GLU A 747 21.96 35.42 -5.76
C GLU A 747 21.57 34.00 -5.34
N ARG A 748 22.45 33.01 -5.53
CA ARG A 748 22.23 31.61 -5.11
C ARG A 748 22.14 31.48 -3.59
N ALA A 749 22.99 32.16 -2.84
CA ALA A 749 22.97 32.15 -1.37
C ALA A 749 21.70 32.73 -0.76
N SER A 750 21.01 33.63 -1.48
CA SER A 750 19.77 34.27 -0.97
C SER A 750 18.66 33.29 -0.64
N ALA A 751 18.65 32.12 -1.24
CA ALA A 751 17.67 31.04 -0.95
C ALA A 751 17.92 30.34 0.40
N PHE A 752 19.09 30.56 1.02
CA PHE A 752 19.51 29.86 2.25
C PHE A 752 19.83 30.85 3.40
N GLN A 753 19.39 32.13 3.31
CA GLN A 753 19.57 33.15 4.33
C GLN A 753 18.42 33.20 5.32
#